data_3180cd9048b0d0e2e397c44d4f217168
#
_entry.id   3180cd9048b0d0e2e397c44d4f217168
#
_cell.length_a   1.000
_cell.length_b   1.000
_cell.length_c   1.000
_cell.angle_alpha   90.00
_cell.angle_beta   90.00
_cell.angle_gamma   90.00
#
_symmetry.space_group_name_H-M   'P 1'
#
loop_
_entity.id
_entity.type
_entity.pdbx_description
1 polymer ?
#
loop_
_entity_poly.entity_id
_entity_poly.type
_entity_poly.pdbx_seq_one_letter_code
_entity_poly.pdbx_strand_id
1 'polypeptide(L)'
;MNISYKWLKEYVDFDLTPQQTADALTSCGLEVDALEEVQTIKGGLKGLYVGKVLTCEAHPNSDHLHVTTVDLGKGEPQQIVCGAPNVAAGQKVIVADLGCVLYDGDKEFVIKKSKLRGVESLGMICAEDEIGVGTSHDGIIVLPEDAQVGMPAAEYYHLESDWVIEIDITANRADALSHYGVARDLYAWLVQNGYQTSLHRPDCDKFVVDNHDLNIDVEIQNTEACKRYACISITDCEVKESPEWLQNKLNIIGVRPINNIVDITNYVMMAYGQPMHCFDADMVKGNKIVVRTQPEGTHFTTLDGEDHELGLHDLSICNAEEPMCIAGIFGGKGSGTYETTRNVVLESAYFHPTWIRKSARRHGLSTDASFRFERGIDPNGLIYALKQAAILCKELAGGKISMEIKDEYPTLVPDADVRLDYAYVDTLIGKHIGNDTIKNIVSSLEMKIVAEDENGLNLVVPAYRVDVQRPCDVVEDILRIYGYNNVEIPLQLKSSLTIPSEQDKIHKLENIIGEQLVGCGFNEILNNSLTKTAYYTDLKTYSANTTVKVMNPLSADLGVMRQSLLFGGLESIMRNANRKNCNLRFFEFGNCYHYDADKWSADAPINAYRQERHLGLWVSGKRVEGSWAHPNEDSSFYELKAYVENVLARIGITSGMVVMENSTNDIFAKGLNIMTRGGKTIVEMGIVARKLQKQADIASEIYYADFNWTNAMKAIRKNKVEFTELIKYPAVSRDLALLIDNNVTFAQIVDVARQSEKKLLKKVELFDVYQGKNLPEGKKSYAVNFILQDEQKTLNDKQIDAIM
;
A
#
# COMPACT_ATOMS: atom_id res chain seq x y z
N MET A 1 5.53 13.89 -0.22
CA MET A 1 6.10 15.08 -0.92
C MET A 1 6.26 16.20 0.07
N ASN A 2 7.43 16.87 0.06
CA ASN A 2 7.71 17.96 0.99
C ASN A 2 7.29 19.30 0.40
N ILE A 3 6.48 20.04 1.15
CA ILE A 3 5.98 21.38 0.81
C ILE A 3 6.50 22.38 1.86
N SER A 4 7.18 23.42 1.40
CA SER A 4 7.58 24.54 2.25
C SER A 4 6.37 25.45 2.51
N TYR A 5 6.10 25.73 3.79
CA TYR A 5 5.02 26.62 4.18
C TYR A 5 5.22 28.06 3.70
N LYS A 6 6.48 28.58 3.75
CA LYS A 6 6.80 29.92 3.25
C LYS A 6 6.65 29.99 1.73
N TRP A 7 7.11 28.96 1.01
CA TRP A 7 6.99 28.90 -0.44
C TRP A 7 5.52 28.77 -0.88
N LEU A 8 4.69 28.01 -0.14
CA LEU A 8 3.26 27.90 -0.38
C LEU A 8 2.57 29.28 -0.30
N LYS A 9 2.97 30.13 0.64
CA LYS A 9 2.46 31.50 0.77
C LYS A 9 2.79 32.45 -0.40
N GLU A 10 3.72 32.07 -1.24
CA GLU A 10 4.00 32.83 -2.47
C GLU A 10 2.92 32.63 -3.54
N TYR A 11 2.12 31.58 -3.43
CA TYR A 11 1.08 31.22 -4.40
C TYR A 11 -0.34 31.46 -3.89
N VAL A 12 -0.57 31.45 -2.60
CA VAL A 12 -1.90 31.63 -2.01
C VAL A 12 -1.82 32.48 -0.76
N ASP A 13 -2.71 33.46 -0.64
CA ASP A 13 -2.77 34.36 0.52
C ASP A 13 -3.55 33.71 1.66
N PHE A 14 -2.92 33.57 2.83
CA PHE A 14 -3.57 33.07 4.04
C PHE A 14 -2.80 33.42 5.33
N ASP A 15 -3.53 33.45 6.45
CA ASP A 15 -2.99 33.72 7.79
C ASP A 15 -3.07 32.48 8.73
N LEU A 16 -3.31 31.29 8.16
CA LEU A 16 -3.30 30.06 8.97
C LEU A 16 -1.89 29.78 9.51
N THR A 17 -1.81 29.24 10.71
CA THR A 17 -0.55 28.70 11.25
C THR A 17 -0.13 27.45 10.47
N PRO A 18 1.16 27.01 10.57
CA PRO A 18 1.57 25.76 9.92
C PRO A 18 0.69 24.54 10.26
N GLN A 19 0.30 24.40 11.54
CA GLN A 19 -0.60 23.32 11.98
C GLN A 19 -1.98 23.45 11.37
N GLN A 20 -2.58 24.64 11.37
CA GLN A 20 -3.88 24.86 10.75
C GLN A 20 -3.84 24.62 9.23
N THR A 21 -2.71 24.92 8.58
CA THR A 21 -2.50 24.62 7.15
C THR A 21 -2.46 23.12 6.91
N ALA A 22 -1.73 22.37 7.74
CA ALA A 22 -1.69 20.91 7.68
C ALA A 22 -3.07 20.28 7.89
N ASP A 23 -3.83 20.77 8.88
CA ASP A 23 -5.21 20.31 9.15
C ASP A 23 -6.14 20.62 7.95
N ALA A 24 -6.00 21.80 7.34
CA ALA A 24 -6.79 22.19 6.16
C ALA A 24 -6.50 21.30 4.95
N LEU A 25 -5.21 21.03 4.66
CA LEU A 25 -4.77 20.16 3.57
C LEU A 25 -5.29 18.73 3.76
N THR A 26 -5.13 18.16 4.96
CA THR A 26 -5.66 16.84 5.29
C THR A 26 -7.18 16.79 5.12
N SER A 27 -7.89 17.83 5.56
CA SER A 27 -9.36 17.87 5.47
C SER A 27 -9.88 17.94 4.03
N CYS A 28 -9.09 18.47 3.10
CA CYS A 28 -9.45 18.53 1.68
C CYS A 28 -8.85 17.41 0.82
N GLY A 29 -8.26 16.37 1.46
CA GLY A 29 -7.83 15.14 0.80
C GLY A 29 -6.35 15.08 0.42
N LEU A 30 -5.53 16.00 0.97
CA LEU A 30 -4.07 15.96 0.90
C LEU A 30 -3.54 15.61 2.30
N GLU A 31 -3.45 14.31 2.61
CA GLU A 31 -3.05 13.80 3.92
C GLU A 31 -1.65 14.27 4.29
N VAL A 32 -1.53 14.89 5.46
CA VAL A 32 -0.25 15.35 5.98
C VAL A 32 0.30 14.31 6.95
N ASP A 33 1.42 13.69 6.60
CA ASP A 33 2.09 12.66 7.39
C ASP A 33 2.95 13.27 8.51
N ALA A 34 3.65 14.36 8.19
CA ALA A 34 4.51 15.06 9.13
C ALA A 34 4.50 16.57 8.93
N LEU A 35 4.74 17.29 10.02
CA LEU A 35 4.93 18.75 10.05
C LEU A 35 6.16 19.05 10.89
N GLU A 36 7.22 19.53 10.25
CA GLU A 36 8.51 19.76 10.90
C GLU A 36 9.01 21.18 10.69
N GLU A 37 9.54 21.81 11.73
CA GLU A 37 10.28 23.07 11.59
C GLU A 37 11.70 22.76 11.13
N VAL A 38 12.05 23.18 9.93
CA VAL A 38 13.36 23.00 9.32
C VAL A 38 14.09 24.35 9.33
N GLN A 39 15.33 24.30 9.77
CA GLN A 39 16.22 25.47 9.79
C GLN A 39 17.29 25.27 8.72
N THR A 40 17.68 26.35 8.05
CA THR A 40 18.71 26.33 7.00
C THR A 40 20.05 25.79 7.50
N ILE A 41 20.34 25.96 8.80
CA ILE A 41 21.46 25.35 9.48
C ILE A 41 20.97 24.41 10.57
N LYS A 42 21.45 23.17 10.57
CA LYS A 42 21.05 22.13 11.54
C LYS A 42 21.24 22.60 12.98
N GLY A 43 20.20 22.54 13.78
CA GLY A 43 20.19 23.03 15.17
C GLY A 43 19.92 24.52 15.34
N GLY A 44 19.79 25.27 14.24
CA GLY A 44 19.36 26.67 14.23
C GLY A 44 20.27 27.63 15.03
N LEU A 45 21.54 27.31 15.14
CA LEU A 45 22.54 28.09 15.91
C LEU A 45 22.09 28.38 17.37
N LYS A 46 21.25 27.50 17.95
CA LYS A 46 20.76 27.64 19.32
C LYS A 46 21.91 27.49 20.32
N GLY A 47 22.07 28.52 21.21
CA GLY A 47 23.16 28.52 22.20
C GLY A 47 24.48 29.11 21.69
N LEU A 48 24.51 29.63 20.46
CA LEU A 48 25.61 30.38 19.90
C LEU A 48 25.32 31.88 19.98
N TYR A 49 26.37 32.67 20.35
CA TYR A 49 26.23 34.11 20.56
C TYR A 49 27.45 34.86 20.02
N VAL A 50 27.24 36.11 19.64
CA VAL A 50 28.33 37.03 19.32
C VAL A 50 29.05 37.39 20.64
N GLY A 51 30.31 37.05 20.76
CA GLY A 51 31.17 37.36 21.92
C GLY A 51 32.28 38.32 21.55
N LYS A 52 32.83 39.05 22.56
CA LYS A 52 34.02 39.87 22.40
C LYS A 52 35.16 39.30 23.24
N VAL A 53 36.27 39.02 22.62
CA VAL A 53 37.50 38.57 23.29
C VAL A 53 38.13 39.76 24.00
N LEU A 54 38.09 39.78 25.32
CA LEU A 54 38.63 40.82 26.17
C LEU A 54 40.15 40.67 26.36
N THR A 55 40.61 39.45 26.65
CA THR A 55 42.02 39.10 26.83
C THR A 55 42.33 37.82 26.06
N CYS A 56 43.59 37.72 25.58
CA CYS A 56 44.08 36.51 24.93
C CYS A 56 45.56 36.32 25.38
N GLU A 57 45.79 35.30 26.18
CA GLU A 57 47.11 34.99 26.74
C GLU A 57 47.53 33.57 26.33
N ALA A 58 48.87 33.34 26.22
CA ALA A 58 49.40 32.04 25.93
C ALA A 58 49.05 31.04 27.05
N HIS A 59 48.66 29.82 26.70
CA HIS A 59 48.29 28.77 27.66
C HIS A 59 49.53 28.29 28.41
N PRO A 60 49.51 28.24 29.79
CA PRO A 60 50.69 27.93 30.60
C PRO A 60 51.30 26.55 30.34
N ASN A 61 50.57 25.60 29.82
CA ASN A 61 51.01 24.24 29.56
C ASN A 61 50.84 23.79 28.10
N SER A 62 50.78 24.73 27.14
CA SER A 62 50.66 24.43 25.70
C SER A 62 51.21 25.57 24.88
N ASP A 63 51.87 25.22 23.81
CA ASP A 63 52.45 26.10 22.77
C ASP A 63 51.46 26.48 21.62
N HIS A 64 50.32 25.78 21.58
CA HIS A 64 49.28 25.96 20.53
C HIS A 64 47.96 26.50 21.06
N LEU A 65 47.78 26.52 22.40
CA LEU A 65 46.51 26.97 22.97
C LEU A 65 46.65 28.39 23.55
N HIS A 66 45.55 29.13 23.51
CA HIS A 66 45.35 30.42 24.15
C HIS A 66 44.26 30.35 25.19
N VAL A 67 44.47 31.04 26.29
CA VAL A 67 43.44 31.26 27.32
C VAL A 67 42.82 32.63 27.07
N THR A 68 41.56 32.65 26.73
CA THR A 68 40.82 33.88 26.43
C THR A 68 39.77 34.17 27.50
N THR A 69 39.50 35.46 27.73
CA THR A 69 38.31 35.89 28.46
C THR A 69 37.37 36.54 27.46
N VAL A 70 36.14 36.03 27.37
CA VAL A 70 35.17 36.44 26.35
C VAL A 70 33.92 36.98 27.01
N ASP A 71 33.51 38.17 26.64
CA ASP A 71 32.24 38.78 27.03
C ASP A 71 31.14 38.36 26.05
N LEU A 72 30.08 37.71 26.59
CA LEU A 72 28.90 37.31 25.84
C LEU A 72 27.69 38.23 26.07
N GLY A 73 27.90 39.43 26.74
CA GLY A 73 26.79 40.31 27.07
C GLY A 73 25.82 39.77 28.11
N LYS A 74 26.18 38.68 28.82
CA LYS A 74 25.33 37.99 29.81
C LYS A 74 25.73 38.19 31.26
N GLY A 75 26.60 39.12 31.54
CA GLY A 75 27.11 39.44 32.89
C GLY A 75 28.61 39.22 33.00
N GLU A 76 29.10 38.24 33.80
CA GLU A 76 30.54 38.00 33.94
C GLU A 76 31.16 37.36 32.67
N PRO A 77 32.32 37.88 32.22
CA PRO A 77 33.05 37.31 31.11
C PRO A 77 33.47 35.87 31.38
N GLN A 78 33.42 35.03 30.36
CA GLN A 78 33.72 33.61 30.46
C GLN A 78 35.14 33.30 30.02
N GLN A 79 35.81 32.37 30.71
CA GLN A 79 37.12 31.87 30.33
C GLN A 79 36.92 30.74 29.30
N ILE A 80 37.52 30.89 28.12
CA ILE A 80 37.49 29.91 27.05
C ILE A 80 38.90 29.64 26.55
N VAL A 81 39.26 28.37 26.43
CA VAL A 81 40.51 27.93 25.82
C VAL A 81 40.32 27.71 24.34
N CYS A 82 41.07 28.40 23.53
CA CYS A 82 41.01 28.35 22.07
C CYS A 82 42.32 27.84 21.47
N GLY A 83 42.22 26.95 20.46
CA GLY A 83 43.37 26.41 19.72
C GLY A 83 43.60 27.05 18.35
N ALA A 84 42.77 27.98 17.94
CA ALA A 84 42.87 28.60 16.64
C ALA A 84 44.03 29.61 16.55
N PRO A 85 44.79 29.63 15.47
CA PRO A 85 45.98 30.49 15.34
C PRO A 85 45.62 31.97 15.17
N ASN A 86 44.39 32.29 14.75
CA ASN A 86 43.92 33.65 14.46
C ASN A 86 43.18 34.31 15.61
N VAL A 87 43.09 33.68 16.81
CA VAL A 87 42.44 34.30 17.96
C VAL A 87 43.29 35.43 18.54
N ALA A 88 42.69 36.62 18.81
CA ALA A 88 43.36 37.79 19.40
C ALA A 88 42.40 38.61 20.26
N ALA A 89 42.98 39.36 21.25
CA ALA A 89 42.20 40.27 22.05
C ALA A 89 41.57 41.39 21.21
N GLY A 90 40.35 41.79 21.57
CA GLY A 90 39.56 42.80 20.85
C GLY A 90 38.65 42.30 19.76
N GLN A 91 38.85 41.09 19.27
CA GLN A 91 38.03 40.49 18.19
C GLN A 91 36.61 40.21 18.66
N LYS A 92 35.65 40.35 17.74
CA LYS A 92 34.31 39.81 17.88
C LYS A 92 34.23 38.46 17.21
N VAL A 93 33.67 37.48 17.89
CA VAL A 93 33.72 36.05 17.48
C VAL A 93 32.39 35.38 17.77
N ILE A 94 32.15 34.21 17.15
CA ILE A 94 30.99 33.36 17.49
C ILE A 94 31.40 32.37 18.57
N VAL A 95 30.61 32.29 19.62
CA VAL A 95 30.87 31.45 20.81
C VAL A 95 29.71 30.51 21.04
N ALA A 96 30.00 29.23 21.14
CA ALA A 96 29.11 28.21 21.65
C ALA A 96 29.15 28.17 23.17
N ASP A 97 28.04 28.54 23.82
CA ASP A 97 27.87 28.56 25.26
C ASP A 97 27.67 27.15 25.85
N LEU A 98 27.78 27.00 27.18
CA LEU A 98 27.54 25.70 27.83
C LEU A 98 26.15 25.17 27.52
N GLY A 99 26.08 23.92 27.13
CA GLY A 99 24.81 23.24 26.73
C GLY A 99 24.44 23.39 25.24
N CYS A 100 25.18 24.22 24.49
CA CYS A 100 25.01 24.29 23.04
C CYS A 100 25.31 22.93 22.39
N VAL A 101 24.52 22.57 21.41
CA VAL A 101 24.71 21.35 20.60
C VAL A 101 25.24 21.78 19.24
N LEU A 102 26.40 21.30 18.87
CA LEU A 102 26.99 21.43 17.52
C LEU A 102 26.81 20.11 16.76
N TYR A 103 26.84 20.17 15.46
CA TYR A 103 26.59 19.03 14.57
C TYR A 103 27.76 18.79 13.61
N ASP A 104 28.24 17.55 13.55
CA ASP A 104 29.17 17.05 12.52
C ASP A 104 28.47 15.95 11.73
N GLY A 105 27.83 16.32 10.63
CA GLY A 105 26.90 15.46 9.91
C GLY A 105 25.74 15.02 10.81
N ASP A 106 25.62 13.71 11.08
CA ASP A 106 24.58 13.17 11.98
C ASP A 106 24.99 13.05 13.44
N LYS A 107 26.24 13.43 13.76
CA LYS A 107 26.74 13.36 15.13
C LYS A 107 26.48 14.65 15.88
N GLU A 108 25.99 14.51 17.10
CA GLU A 108 25.79 15.62 18.03
C GLU A 108 26.98 15.78 18.98
N PHE A 109 27.45 17.01 19.16
CA PHE A 109 28.49 17.36 20.11
C PHE A 109 27.98 18.44 21.06
N VAL A 110 27.81 18.09 22.34
CA VAL A 110 27.32 19.01 23.36
C VAL A 110 28.48 19.72 24.01
N ILE A 111 28.48 21.06 24.03
CA ILE A 111 29.47 21.88 24.70
C ILE A 111 29.28 21.75 26.22
N LYS A 112 30.31 21.22 26.86
CA LYS A 112 30.33 21.03 28.32
C LYS A 112 31.52 21.72 28.94
N LYS A 113 31.40 22.15 30.23
CA LYS A 113 32.55 22.60 31.01
C LYS A 113 33.66 21.55 30.91
N SER A 114 34.82 21.97 30.41
CA SER A 114 35.98 21.09 30.21
C SER A 114 37.24 21.66 30.84
N LYS A 115 38.24 20.79 31.07
CA LYS A 115 39.59 21.20 31.43
C LYS A 115 40.57 20.80 30.36
N LEU A 116 41.13 21.81 29.67
CA LEU A 116 42.11 21.59 28.63
C LEU A 116 43.51 21.84 29.22
N ARG A 117 44.33 20.82 29.30
CA ARG A 117 45.68 20.82 29.89
C ARG A 117 45.77 21.51 31.26
N GLY A 118 44.67 21.36 32.08
CA GLY A 118 44.61 21.92 33.44
C GLY A 118 43.90 23.26 33.57
N VAL A 119 43.57 23.95 32.46
CA VAL A 119 42.84 25.23 32.45
C VAL A 119 41.37 24.97 32.11
N GLU A 120 40.44 25.59 32.87
CA GLU A 120 39.00 25.47 32.60
C GLU A 120 38.57 26.21 31.34
N SER A 121 37.67 25.60 30.55
CA SER A 121 37.00 26.23 29.42
C SER A 121 35.49 26.11 29.63
N LEU A 122 34.80 27.26 29.54
CA LEU A 122 33.35 27.41 29.78
C LEU A 122 32.54 27.61 28.46
N GLY A 123 33.11 27.22 27.33
CA GLY A 123 32.52 27.38 26.02
C GLY A 123 33.52 27.02 24.92
N MET A 124 33.14 27.29 23.68
CA MET A 124 34.00 27.12 22.51
C MET A 124 33.84 28.30 21.55
N ILE A 125 34.96 28.86 21.07
CA ILE A 125 34.97 29.82 19.97
C ILE A 125 34.99 29.02 18.68
N CYS A 126 34.08 29.27 17.75
CA CYS A 126 33.76 28.39 16.64
C CYS A 126 34.38 28.85 15.31
N ALA A 127 34.72 27.90 14.47
CA ALA A 127 35.00 28.04 13.03
C ALA A 127 33.70 27.97 12.19
N GLU A 128 33.78 28.29 10.91
CA GLU A 128 32.61 28.30 10.00
C GLU A 128 32.01 26.92 9.85
N ASP A 129 32.85 25.93 9.61
CA ASP A 129 32.41 24.54 9.39
C ASP A 129 31.82 23.88 10.65
N GLU A 130 32.29 24.28 11.84
CA GLU A 130 31.82 23.79 13.13
C GLU A 130 30.37 24.18 13.43
N ILE A 131 29.89 25.27 12.83
CA ILE A 131 28.54 25.78 13.04
C ILE A 131 27.73 25.75 11.74
N GLY A 132 28.29 25.31 10.63
CA GLY A 132 27.60 25.14 9.35
C GLY A 132 27.30 26.43 8.59
N VAL A 133 28.01 27.55 8.88
CA VAL A 133 27.84 28.82 8.15
C VAL A 133 28.81 28.97 6.98
N GLY A 134 29.75 28.05 6.84
CA GLY A 134 30.74 28.01 5.77
C GLY A 134 31.52 26.69 5.78
N THR A 135 32.57 26.59 4.98
CA THR A 135 33.38 25.38 4.84
C THR A 135 34.81 25.52 5.35
N SER A 136 35.19 26.72 5.83
CA SER A 136 36.55 26.98 6.30
C SER A 136 36.77 26.47 7.70
N HIS A 137 37.92 25.77 7.90
CA HIS A 137 38.42 25.33 9.20
C HIS A 137 39.80 25.99 9.49
N ASP A 138 40.21 27.02 8.75
CA ASP A 138 41.53 27.64 8.89
C ASP A 138 41.70 28.48 10.16
N GLY A 139 40.59 28.71 10.89
CA GLY A 139 40.57 29.46 12.13
C GLY A 139 39.13 29.76 12.61
N ILE A 140 39.05 30.52 13.72
CA ILE A 140 37.78 30.99 14.25
C ILE A 140 37.16 32.07 13.39
N ILE A 141 35.82 32.17 13.41
CA ILE A 141 35.09 33.27 12.78
C ILE A 141 35.42 34.60 13.51
N VAL A 142 35.93 35.55 12.75
CA VAL A 142 36.15 36.93 13.22
C VAL A 142 35.12 37.85 12.56
N LEU A 143 34.24 38.42 13.39
CA LEU A 143 33.16 39.27 12.95
C LEU A 143 33.59 40.72 12.81
N PRO A 144 32.91 41.55 11.98
CA PRO A 144 33.11 42.99 11.90
C PRO A 144 32.90 43.71 13.23
N GLU A 145 33.50 44.87 13.37
CA GLU A 145 33.47 45.63 14.65
C GLU A 145 32.07 46.16 15.05
N ASP A 146 31.14 46.25 14.10
CA ASP A 146 29.76 46.65 14.32
C ASP A 146 28.84 45.52 14.82
N ALA A 147 29.28 44.25 14.81
CA ALA A 147 28.52 43.15 15.33
C ALA A 147 28.18 43.37 16.85
N GLN A 148 26.95 43.21 17.26
CA GLN A 148 26.47 43.47 18.60
C GLN A 148 26.82 42.34 19.57
N VAL A 149 27.59 42.59 20.60
CA VAL A 149 27.95 41.58 21.62
C VAL A 149 26.69 41.12 22.36
N GLY A 150 26.56 39.79 22.55
CA GLY A 150 25.40 39.15 23.17
C GLY A 150 24.25 38.81 22.21
N MET A 151 24.32 39.26 20.96
CA MET A 151 23.33 38.90 19.94
C MET A 151 23.38 37.41 19.69
N PRO A 152 22.23 36.70 19.63
CA PRO A 152 22.19 35.30 19.14
C PRO A 152 22.79 35.18 17.75
N ALA A 153 23.59 34.13 17.49
CA ALA A 153 24.20 33.92 16.19
C ALA A 153 23.12 33.72 15.10
N ALA A 154 22.00 33.09 15.43
CA ALA A 154 20.86 32.92 14.51
C ALA A 154 20.30 34.26 14.01
N GLU A 155 20.27 35.28 14.89
CA GLU A 155 19.82 36.63 14.57
C GLU A 155 20.88 37.36 13.74
N TYR A 156 22.17 37.21 14.09
CA TYR A 156 23.30 37.82 13.35
C TYR A 156 23.39 37.32 11.93
N TYR A 157 23.20 36.01 11.72
CA TYR A 157 23.22 35.39 10.38
C TYR A 157 21.87 35.45 9.69
N HIS A 158 20.86 36.14 10.26
CA HIS A 158 19.49 36.19 9.68
C HIS A 158 18.93 34.82 9.35
N LEU A 159 19.19 33.85 10.26
CA LEU A 159 18.80 32.46 10.01
C LEU A 159 17.28 32.35 9.87
N GLU A 160 16.84 31.85 8.75
CA GLU A 160 15.43 31.63 8.52
C GLU A 160 15.04 30.19 8.91
N SER A 161 13.95 30.04 9.65
CA SER A 161 13.29 28.78 9.82
C SER A 161 12.08 28.71 8.87
N ASP A 162 11.75 27.52 8.39
CA ASP A 162 10.56 27.26 7.64
C ASP A 162 9.89 25.98 8.16
N TRP A 163 8.63 25.81 7.87
CA TRP A 163 7.90 24.58 8.17
C TRP A 163 7.77 23.74 6.90
N VAL A 164 8.14 22.48 7.00
CA VAL A 164 7.95 21.48 5.95
C VAL A 164 6.73 20.66 6.29
N ILE A 165 5.81 20.63 5.34
CA ILE A 165 4.59 19.84 5.38
C ILE A 165 4.85 18.64 4.48
N GLU A 166 4.98 17.45 5.06
CA GLU A 166 5.10 16.20 4.31
C GLU A 166 3.70 15.69 3.95
N ILE A 167 3.40 15.63 2.66
CA ILE A 167 2.09 15.23 2.14
C ILE A 167 2.21 13.88 1.43
N ASP A 168 1.38 12.90 1.83
CA ASP A 168 1.18 11.66 1.06
C ASP A 168 0.16 11.90 -0.06
N ILE A 169 0.68 11.92 -1.29
CA ILE A 169 -0.13 12.21 -2.48
C ILE A 169 -0.48 10.91 -3.19
N THR A 170 -1.76 10.59 -3.22
CA THR A 170 -2.28 9.42 -3.92
C THR A 170 -2.01 9.49 -5.43
N ALA A 171 -1.90 8.34 -6.08
CA ALA A 171 -1.48 8.25 -7.48
C ALA A 171 -2.41 8.94 -8.48
N ASN A 172 -3.67 9.17 -8.13
CA ASN A 172 -4.65 9.90 -8.94
C ASN A 172 -4.51 11.42 -8.84
N ARG A 173 -3.85 11.95 -7.78
CA ARG A 173 -3.71 13.39 -7.53
C ARG A 173 -2.39 13.95 -8.08
N ALA A 174 -2.08 13.62 -9.33
CA ALA A 174 -0.90 14.13 -10.04
C ALA A 174 -0.84 15.67 -10.10
N ASP A 175 -1.99 16.33 -10.11
CA ASP A 175 -2.17 17.77 -10.07
C ASP A 175 -1.58 18.44 -8.81
N ALA A 176 -1.49 17.70 -7.70
CA ALA A 176 -0.96 18.17 -6.43
C ALA A 176 0.56 17.92 -6.24
N LEU A 177 1.26 17.36 -7.23
CA LEU A 177 2.70 17.06 -7.16
C LEU A 177 3.60 18.31 -7.33
N SER A 178 3.16 19.46 -6.82
CA SER A 178 3.90 20.74 -6.83
C SER A 178 3.36 21.70 -5.76
N HIS A 179 4.15 22.71 -5.41
CA HIS A 179 3.69 23.77 -4.49
C HIS A 179 2.46 24.50 -5.03
N TYR A 180 2.44 24.81 -6.32
CA TYR A 180 1.28 25.46 -6.95
C TYR A 180 0.04 24.55 -6.99
N GLY A 181 0.23 23.24 -7.21
CA GLY A 181 -0.86 22.27 -7.17
C GLY A 181 -1.50 22.15 -5.78
N VAL A 182 -0.68 22.12 -4.73
CA VAL A 182 -1.15 22.15 -3.33
C VAL A 182 -1.82 23.50 -3.00
N ALA A 183 -1.27 24.60 -3.51
CA ALA A 183 -1.85 25.93 -3.33
C ALA A 183 -3.27 26.03 -3.92
N ARG A 184 -3.55 25.38 -5.07
CA ARG A 184 -4.90 25.34 -5.66
C ARG A 184 -5.92 24.68 -4.74
N ASP A 185 -5.56 23.54 -4.15
CA ASP A 185 -6.45 22.85 -3.22
C ASP A 185 -6.67 23.66 -1.94
N LEU A 186 -5.60 24.20 -1.37
CA LEU A 186 -5.70 25.09 -0.21
C LEU A 186 -6.55 26.33 -0.49
N TYR A 187 -6.38 26.94 -1.68
CA TYR A 187 -7.20 28.07 -2.12
C TYR A 187 -8.70 27.69 -2.17
N ALA A 188 -9.04 26.56 -2.78
CA ALA A 188 -10.42 26.10 -2.86
C ALA A 188 -11.01 25.85 -1.46
N TRP A 189 -10.23 25.26 -0.56
CA TRP A 189 -10.63 25.06 0.83
C TRP A 189 -10.83 26.40 1.57
N LEU A 190 -9.93 27.36 1.40
CA LEU A 190 -10.03 28.69 2.01
C LEU A 190 -11.27 29.44 1.54
N VAL A 191 -11.54 29.45 0.23
CA VAL A 191 -12.74 30.07 -0.37
C VAL A 191 -14.01 29.45 0.23
N GLN A 192 -14.07 28.11 0.29
CA GLN A 192 -15.24 27.41 0.84
C GLN A 192 -15.47 27.70 2.31
N ASN A 193 -14.40 27.93 3.09
CA ASN A 193 -14.47 28.23 4.51
C ASN A 193 -14.58 29.76 4.81
N GLY A 194 -14.78 30.59 3.80
CA GLY A 194 -15.06 32.01 3.94
C GLY A 194 -13.87 32.92 4.23
N TYR A 195 -12.64 32.42 3.98
CA TYR A 195 -11.43 33.25 4.08
C TYR A 195 -11.32 34.18 2.87
N GLN A 196 -10.78 35.38 3.12
CA GLN A 196 -10.36 36.26 2.02
C GLN A 196 -8.99 35.75 1.54
N THR A 197 -8.92 35.36 0.29
CA THR A 197 -7.74 34.70 -0.30
C THR A 197 -7.66 34.98 -1.79
N SER A 198 -6.48 34.89 -2.34
CA SER A 198 -6.25 34.90 -3.79
C SER A 198 -5.17 33.88 -4.15
N LEU A 199 -5.26 33.32 -5.36
CA LEU A 199 -4.28 32.41 -5.90
C LEU A 199 -3.39 33.17 -6.89
N HIS A 200 -2.08 33.14 -6.69
CA HIS A 200 -1.11 33.87 -7.48
C HIS A 200 -0.27 32.92 -8.33
N ARG A 201 0.04 33.37 -9.52
CA ARG A 201 0.98 32.71 -10.41
C ARG A 201 1.90 33.77 -11.00
N PRO A 202 3.23 33.69 -10.84
CA PRO A 202 4.15 34.65 -11.42
C PRO A 202 3.89 34.85 -12.92
N ASP A 203 3.96 36.10 -13.42
CA ASP A 203 3.78 36.36 -14.83
C ASP A 203 5.02 35.94 -15.65
N CYS A 204 4.89 36.00 -16.98
CA CYS A 204 5.97 35.73 -17.92
C CYS A 204 6.36 36.96 -18.72
N ASP A 205 6.06 38.17 -18.25
CA ASP A 205 6.27 39.43 -19.01
C ASP A 205 7.75 39.71 -19.31
N LYS A 206 8.65 39.19 -18.48
CA LYS A 206 10.09 39.26 -18.69
C LYS A 206 10.63 38.31 -19.78
N PHE A 207 9.78 37.42 -20.30
CA PHE A 207 10.17 36.52 -21.36
C PHE A 207 10.25 37.27 -22.68
N VAL A 208 11.47 37.51 -23.15
CA VAL A 208 11.76 38.19 -24.41
C VAL A 208 12.92 37.47 -25.10
N VAL A 209 12.74 37.12 -26.37
CA VAL A 209 13.82 36.57 -27.22
C VAL A 209 14.86 37.66 -27.49
N ASP A 210 16.12 37.39 -27.09
CA ASP A 210 17.20 38.33 -27.16
C ASP A 210 17.92 38.30 -28.52
N ASN A 211 18.02 37.12 -29.14
CA ASN A 211 18.65 36.91 -30.44
C ASN A 211 18.12 35.65 -31.13
N HIS A 212 18.66 35.28 -32.30
CA HIS A 212 18.31 34.07 -33.05
C HIS A 212 19.56 33.30 -33.50
N ASP A 213 20.62 33.29 -32.67
CA ASP A 213 21.90 32.72 -33.01
C ASP A 213 21.94 31.19 -32.94
N LEU A 214 21.08 30.58 -32.09
CA LEU A 214 21.01 29.14 -31.91
C LEU A 214 19.57 28.66 -32.07
N ASN A 215 19.25 28.11 -33.22
CA ASN A 215 17.94 27.52 -33.50
C ASN A 215 18.01 26.01 -33.45
N ILE A 216 17.08 25.39 -32.70
CA ILE A 216 16.95 23.93 -32.55
C ILE A 216 15.63 23.50 -33.20
N ASP A 217 15.70 22.51 -34.09
CA ASP A 217 14.51 21.88 -34.67
C ASP A 217 14.06 20.67 -33.84
N VAL A 218 12.78 20.36 -33.91
CA VAL A 218 12.17 19.25 -33.14
C VAL A 218 11.38 18.35 -34.07
N GLU A 219 11.57 17.03 -33.97
CA GLU A 219 10.82 16.02 -34.67
C GLU A 219 10.32 14.97 -33.70
N ILE A 220 8.99 14.79 -33.59
CA ILE A 220 8.39 13.72 -32.79
C ILE A 220 8.04 12.55 -33.73
N GLN A 221 8.83 11.47 -33.69
CA GLN A 221 8.58 10.26 -34.48
C GLN A 221 7.57 9.31 -33.85
N ASN A 222 7.49 9.28 -32.49
CA ASN A 222 6.50 8.49 -31.79
C ASN A 222 5.48 9.39 -31.07
N THR A 223 4.41 9.74 -31.78
CA THR A 223 3.35 10.62 -31.28
C THR A 223 2.40 9.97 -30.26
N GLU A 224 2.46 8.64 -30.10
CA GLU A 224 1.74 7.94 -29.03
C GLU A 224 2.44 8.13 -27.69
N ALA A 225 3.75 7.96 -27.66
CA ALA A 225 4.57 8.04 -26.45
C ALA A 225 4.89 9.50 -26.05
N CYS A 226 5.07 10.41 -27.03
CA CYS A 226 5.27 11.83 -26.81
C CYS A 226 4.17 12.62 -27.53
N LYS A 227 3.25 13.22 -26.79
CA LYS A 227 2.12 13.98 -27.38
C LYS A 227 2.45 15.45 -27.59
N ARG A 228 3.38 16.00 -26.79
CA ARG A 228 3.82 17.38 -26.90
C ARG A 228 5.29 17.50 -26.47
N TYR A 229 6.06 18.24 -27.20
CA TYR A 229 7.45 18.54 -26.89
C TYR A 229 7.74 20.00 -27.21
N ALA A 230 8.21 20.74 -26.21
CA ALA A 230 8.62 22.12 -26.37
C ALA A 230 10.06 22.31 -25.92
N CYS A 231 10.79 23.12 -26.61
CA CYS A 231 12.15 23.49 -26.21
C CYS A 231 12.49 24.96 -26.57
N ILE A 232 13.55 25.42 -25.91
CA ILE A 232 14.10 26.74 -26.14
C ILE A 232 15.62 26.70 -25.94
N SER A 233 16.37 27.42 -26.75
CA SER A 233 17.80 27.58 -26.59
C SER A 233 18.16 28.87 -25.86
N ILE A 234 19.19 28.80 -25.02
CA ILE A 234 19.74 29.96 -24.31
C ILE A 234 21.24 29.92 -24.48
N THR A 235 21.82 31.04 -24.95
CA THR A 235 23.23 31.20 -25.19
C THR A 235 23.90 32.05 -24.11
N ASP A 236 25.22 32.00 -24.06
CA ASP A 236 26.08 32.80 -23.14
C ASP A 236 25.78 32.55 -21.65
N CYS A 237 25.34 31.35 -21.28
CA CYS A 237 25.12 30.97 -19.87
C CYS A 237 26.44 30.78 -19.13
N GLU A 238 26.49 31.22 -17.88
CA GLU A 238 27.55 30.90 -16.94
C GLU A 238 27.03 29.88 -15.92
N VAL A 239 27.50 28.64 -16.04
CA VAL A 239 27.16 27.57 -15.05
C VAL A 239 28.02 27.80 -13.82
N LYS A 240 27.37 28.04 -12.70
CA LYS A 240 27.97 28.32 -11.38
C LYS A 240 27.07 27.86 -10.25
N GLU A 241 27.53 28.05 -9.03
CA GLU A 241 26.72 27.79 -7.83
C GLU A 241 25.45 28.65 -7.85
N SER A 242 24.32 28.08 -7.41
CA SER A 242 23.04 28.76 -7.32
C SER A 242 23.07 29.86 -6.25
N PRO A 243 22.29 30.95 -6.42
CA PRO A 243 22.14 31.93 -5.35
C PRO A 243 21.50 31.32 -4.12
N GLU A 244 21.83 31.83 -2.94
CA GLU A 244 21.43 31.30 -1.62
C GLU A 244 19.93 31.08 -1.51
N TRP A 245 19.10 32.00 -1.98
CA TRP A 245 17.64 31.84 -1.92
C TRP A 245 17.14 30.57 -2.65
N LEU A 246 17.76 30.22 -3.78
CA LEU A 246 17.39 29.05 -4.56
C LEU A 246 17.88 27.76 -3.89
N GLN A 247 19.10 27.77 -3.38
CA GLN A 247 19.65 26.67 -2.60
C GLN A 247 18.80 26.40 -1.35
N ASN A 248 18.43 27.45 -0.60
CA ASN A 248 17.62 27.33 0.61
C ASN A 248 16.24 26.72 0.32
N LYS A 249 15.55 27.18 -0.74
CA LYS A 249 14.26 26.61 -1.12
C LYS A 249 14.34 25.13 -1.47
N LEU A 250 15.37 24.72 -2.19
CA LEU A 250 15.56 23.30 -2.56
C LEU A 250 15.98 22.46 -1.34
N ASN A 251 16.92 22.92 -0.55
CA ASN A 251 17.40 22.22 0.65
C ASN A 251 16.28 21.98 1.66
N ILE A 252 15.41 22.97 1.90
CA ILE A 252 14.28 22.88 2.84
C ILE A 252 13.35 21.72 2.48
N ILE A 253 13.10 21.49 1.18
CA ILE A 253 12.24 20.39 0.73
C ILE A 253 13.02 19.09 0.48
N GLY A 254 14.32 19.04 0.81
CA GLY A 254 15.16 17.85 0.69
C GLY A 254 15.77 17.61 -0.71
N VAL A 255 15.74 18.59 -1.59
CA VAL A 255 16.39 18.54 -2.91
C VAL A 255 17.78 19.15 -2.82
N ARG A 256 18.82 18.36 -3.11
CA ARG A 256 20.22 18.81 -3.06
C ARG A 256 20.55 19.73 -4.23
N PRO A 257 21.02 20.97 -4.01
CA PRO A 257 21.52 21.86 -5.06
C PRO A 257 22.76 21.29 -5.77
N ILE A 258 22.88 21.57 -7.07
CA ILE A 258 23.98 21.09 -7.90
C ILE A 258 24.69 22.29 -8.59
N ASN A 259 23.94 23.01 -9.44
CA ASN A 259 24.37 24.25 -10.09
C ASN A 259 23.13 25.06 -10.53
N ASN A 260 23.32 26.32 -10.84
CA ASN A 260 22.23 27.25 -11.16
C ASN A 260 21.30 26.76 -12.27
N ILE A 261 21.76 26.04 -13.29
CA ILE A 261 20.93 25.54 -14.40
C ILE A 261 20.07 24.34 -13.95
N VAL A 262 20.72 23.35 -13.32
CA VAL A 262 20.00 22.15 -12.82
C VAL A 262 19.01 22.52 -11.71
N ASP A 263 19.40 23.42 -10.84
CA ASP A 263 18.58 23.85 -9.72
C ASP A 263 17.36 24.67 -10.20
N ILE A 264 17.47 25.43 -11.28
CA ILE A 264 16.33 26.07 -11.95
C ILE A 264 15.32 25.02 -12.44
N THR A 265 15.80 23.95 -13.09
CA THR A 265 14.89 22.89 -13.57
C THR A 265 14.21 22.17 -12.41
N ASN A 266 14.93 21.89 -11.32
CA ASN A 266 14.37 21.31 -10.10
C ASN A 266 13.38 22.26 -9.42
N TYR A 267 13.70 23.54 -9.33
CA TYR A 267 12.82 24.56 -8.78
C TYR A 267 11.49 24.61 -9.56
N VAL A 268 11.54 24.67 -10.88
CA VAL A 268 10.34 24.72 -11.73
C VAL A 268 9.50 23.46 -11.59
N MET A 269 10.13 22.28 -11.50
CA MET A 269 9.44 21.02 -11.26
C MET A 269 8.73 21.02 -9.90
N MET A 270 9.38 21.46 -8.82
CA MET A 270 8.80 21.52 -7.49
C MET A 270 7.77 22.64 -7.34
N ALA A 271 7.94 23.73 -8.09
CA ALA A 271 7.02 24.86 -8.11
C ALA A 271 5.71 24.54 -8.84
N TYR A 272 5.79 23.98 -10.06
CA TYR A 272 4.66 23.89 -10.99
C TYR A 272 4.33 22.47 -11.44
N GLY A 273 5.08 21.44 -11.02
CA GLY A 273 4.83 20.05 -11.35
C GLY A 273 5.28 19.62 -12.75
N GLN A 274 6.03 20.48 -13.45
CA GLN A 274 6.56 20.18 -14.77
C GLN A 274 8.02 19.75 -14.69
N PRO A 275 8.35 18.44 -14.86
CA PRO A 275 9.74 18.04 -14.99
C PRO A 275 10.36 18.62 -16.25
N MET A 276 11.59 19.09 -16.13
CA MET A 276 12.36 19.67 -17.21
C MET A 276 13.72 19.02 -17.30
N HIS A 277 14.29 19.01 -18.50
CA HIS A 277 15.67 18.64 -18.72
C HIS A 277 16.44 19.77 -19.41
N CYS A 278 17.73 19.83 -19.15
CA CYS A 278 18.63 20.80 -19.78
C CYS A 278 19.77 20.04 -20.45
N PHE A 279 19.89 20.23 -21.76
CA PHE A 279 21.00 19.69 -22.56
C PHE A 279 22.07 20.75 -22.78
N ASP A 280 23.33 20.34 -22.79
CA ASP A 280 24.38 21.13 -23.40
C ASP A 280 24.12 21.23 -24.92
N ALA A 281 23.93 22.45 -25.41
CA ALA A 281 23.53 22.65 -26.79
C ALA A 281 24.61 22.19 -27.80
N ASP A 282 25.90 22.22 -27.42
CA ASP A 282 27.00 21.76 -28.27
C ASP A 282 26.96 20.23 -28.49
N MET A 283 26.23 19.49 -27.61
CA MET A 283 25.98 18.05 -27.75
C MET A 283 24.73 17.73 -28.57
N VAL A 284 23.90 18.72 -28.89
CA VAL A 284 22.74 18.57 -29.78
C VAL A 284 23.20 18.59 -31.23
N LYS A 285 23.80 17.49 -31.66
CA LYS A 285 24.34 17.37 -33.04
C LYS A 285 23.25 17.63 -34.08
N GLY A 286 23.59 18.43 -35.07
CA GLY A 286 22.72 18.81 -36.17
C GLY A 286 21.65 19.86 -35.77
N ASN A 287 21.77 20.47 -34.60
CA ASN A 287 20.80 21.42 -34.04
C ASN A 287 19.37 20.90 -34.14
N LYS A 288 19.22 19.60 -33.87
CA LYS A 288 17.94 18.88 -33.98
C LYS A 288 17.71 17.91 -32.84
N ILE A 289 16.53 17.93 -32.29
CA ILE A 289 16.01 16.96 -31.32
C ILE A 289 15.04 16.03 -32.03
N VAL A 290 15.24 14.72 -31.86
CA VAL A 290 14.36 13.67 -32.40
C VAL A 290 13.85 12.80 -31.25
N VAL A 291 12.55 12.82 -31.04
CA VAL A 291 11.90 12.00 -29.98
C VAL A 291 11.40 10.70 -30.61
N ARG A 292 12.07 9.59 -30.28
CA ARG A 292 11.82 8.28 -30.89
C ARG A 292 12.13 7.13 -29.93
N THR A 293 11.65 5.92 -30.27
CA THR A 293 12.10 4.67 -29.65
C THR A 293 13.39 4.17 -30.28
N GLN A 294 14.11 3.29 -29.57
CA GLN A 294 15.37 2.73 -30.03
C GLN A 294 15.20 1.30 -30.55
N PRO A 295 16.09 0.84 -31.46
CA PRO A 295 16.22 -0.58 -31.77
C PRO A 295 16.52 -1.39 -30.51
N GLU A 296 16.01 -2.64 -30.44
CA GLU A 296 16.28 -3.55 -29.35
C GLU A 296 17.78 -3.80 -29.17
N GLY A 297 18.30 -3.71 -27.94
CA GLY A 297 19.71 -3.87 -27.63
C GLY A 297 20.57 -2.62 -27.81
N THR A 298 19.98 -1.44 -27.92
CA THR A 298 20.73 -0.18 -27.96
C THR A 298 21.30 0.13 -26.58
N HIS A 299 22.64 0.18 -26.45
CA HIS A 299 23.33 0.56 -25.21
C HIS A 299 23.23 2.08 -24.97
N PHE A 300 22.96 2.42 -23.72
CA PHE A 300 22.84 3.81 -23.28
C PHE A 300 23.38 3.96 -21.84
N THR A 301 24.37 4.84 -21.66
CA THR A 301 24.96 5.13 -20.35
C THR A 301 24.30 6.36 -19.72
N THR A 302 23.71 6.19 -18.55
CA THR A 302 23.05 7.24 -17.79
C THR A 302 24.03 8.14 -17.02
N LEU A 303 23.54 9.30 -16.49
CA LEU A 303 24.37 10.27 -15.76
C LEU A 303 25.10 9.69 -14.54
N ASP A 304 24.57 8.67 -13.90
CA ASP A 304 25.18 7.93 -12.80
C ASP A 304 26.27 6.94 -13.25
N GLY A 305 26.44 6.76 -14.57
CA GLY A 305 27.46 5.91 -15.18
C GLY A 305 27.02 4.46 -15.38
N GLU A 306 25.77 4.10 -15.07
CA GLU A 306 25.22 2.77 -15.32
C GLU A 306 24.85 2.59 -16.80
N ASP A 307 25.04 1.39 -17.33
CA ASP A 307 24.72 1.04 -18.71
C ASP A 307 23.38 0.32 -18.80
N HIS A 308 22.49 0.80 -19.65
CA HIS A 308 21.14 0.27 -19.85
C HIS A 308 20.97 -0.19 -21.30
N GLU A 309 20.26 -1.29 -21.48
CA GLU A 309 19.90 -1.80 -22.80
C GLU A 309 18.49 -1.35 -23.18
N LEU A 310 18.39 -0.39 -24.10
CA LEU A 310 17.14 0.19 -24.58
C LEU A 310 16.49 -0.67 -25.66
N GLY A 311 15.20 -0.49 -25.89
CA GLY A 311 14.45 -1.22 -26.92
C GLY A 311 13.23 -0.46 -27.44
N LEU A 312 12.39 -1.18 -28.19
CA LEU A 312 11.23 -0.64 -28.91
C LEU A 312 10.18 0.03 -27.99
N HIS A 313 10.23 -0.24 -26.71
CA HIS A 313 9.29 0.33 -25.72
C HIS A 313 9.92 1.45 -24.87
N ASP A 314 11.18 1.82 -25.13
CA ASP A 314 11.85 2.92 -24.45
C ASP A 314 11.88 4.14 -25.35
N LEU A 315 11.19 5.19 -24.91
CA LEU A 315 11.24 6.48 -25.59
C LEU A 315 12.56 7.17 -25.24
N SER A 316 13.23 7.68 -26.24
CA SER A 316 14.48 8.41 -26.07
C SER A 316 14.40 9.78 -26.75
N ILE A 317 15.05 10.75 -26.13
CA ILE A 317 15.33 12.04 -26.73
C ILE A 317 16.71 11.93 -27.36
N CYS A 318 16.79 12.15 -28.67
CA CYS A 318 18.00 11.98 -29.47
C CYS A 318 18.42 13.31 -30.09
N ASN A 319 19.69 13.46 -30.35
CA ASN A 319 20.17 14.42 -31.39
C ASN A 319 20.00 13.76 -32.78
N ALA A 320 20.61 14.36 -33.83
CA ALA A 320 20.50 13.79 -35.17
C ALA A 320 21.14 12.39 -35.31
N GLU A 321 22.03 11.99 -34.43
CA GLU A 321 22.84 10.77 -34.52
C GLU A 321 22.51 9.73 -33.45
N GLU A 322 22.41 10.13 -32.17
CA GLU A 322 22.42 9.23 -31.01
C GLU A 322 21.42 9.63 -29.91
N PRO A 323 21.00 8.71 -29.00
CA PRO A 323 20.19 9.03 -27.87
C PRO A 323 20.96 9.86 -26.81
N MET A 324 20.30 10.87 -26.26
CA MET A 324 20.83 11.77 -25.24
C MET A 324 20.17 11.58 -23.86
N CYS A 325 18.93 11.06 -23.84
CA CYS A 325 18.15 10.94 -22.62
C CYS A 325 17.13 9.80 -22.77
N ILE A 326 16.88 9.02 -21.73
CA ILE A 326 15.69 8.20 -21.61
C ILE A 326 14.54 9.13 -21.22
N ALA A 327 13.64 9.40 -22.17
CA ALA A 327 12.62 10.44 -22.07
C ALA A 327 11.83 10.39 -20.76
N GLY A 328 11.87 11.48 -20.00
CA GLY A 328 11.14 11.62 -18.74
C GLY A 328 11.62 10.73 -17.57
N ILE A 329 12.75 10.03 -17.72
CA ILE A 329 13.27 9.10 -16.72
C ILE A 329 14.68 9.49 -16.28
N PHE A 330 15.67 9.48 -17.20
CA PHE A 330 17.06 9.75 -16.81
C PHE A 330 17.89 10.29 -17.96
N GLY A 331 18.71 11.33 -17.65
CA GLY A 331 19.63 11.93 -18.61
C GLY A 331 20.84 11.04 -18.94
N GLY A 332 21.44 11.25 -20.12
CA GLY A 332 22.66 10.57 -20.55
C GLY A 332 23.93 11.30 -20.13
N LYS A 333 25.00 10.54 -19.87
CA LYS A 333 26.29 11.05 -19.40
C LYS A 333 26.94 12.05 -20.34
N GLY A 334 26.67 11.97 -21.65
CA GLY A 334 27.33 12.85 -22.66
C GLY A 334 26.58 14.15 -22.98
N SER A 335 25.37 14.36 -22.45
CA SER A 335 24.51 15.49 -22.86
C SER A 335 24.09 16.42 -21.71
N GLY A 336 24.57 16.16 -20.49
CA GLY A 336 24.30 16.98 -19.30
C GLY A 336 25.05 18.33 -19.32
N THR A 337 24.66 19.22 -18.40
CA THR A 337 25.31 20.54 -18.22
C THR A 337 26.47 20.45 -17.23
N TYR A 338 27.60 21.02 -17.61
CA TYR A 338 28.84 21.07 -16.85
C TYR A 338 29.31 22.53 -16.70
N GLU A 339 30.30 22.79 -15.86
CA GLU A 339 30.88 24.15 -15.66
C GLU A 339 31.39 24.80 -16.97
N THR A 340 31.75 23.98 -17.93
CA THR A 340 32.20 24.43 -19.26
C THR A 340 31.06 24.77 -20.22
N THR A 341 29.85 24.37 -19.94
CA THR A 341 28.67 24.61 -20.79
C THR A 341 28.37 26.11 -20.86
N ARG A 342 28.13 26.61 -22.08
CA ARG A 342 27.80 28.02 -22.35
C ARG A 342 26.46 28.18 -23.04
N ASN A 343 26.03 27.20 -23.78
CA ASN A 343 24.78 27.20 -24.50
C ASN A 343 23.95 26.03 -24.06
N VAL A 344 22.70 26.25 -23.73
CA VAL A 344 21.82 25.21 -23.23
C VAL A 344 20.52 25.13 -24.03
N VAL A 345 19.94 23.94 -24.06
CA VAL A 345 18.59 23.69 -24.57
C VAL A 345 17.73 23.20 -23.42
N LEU A 346 16.73 24.00 -23.03
CA LEU A 346 15.72 23.60 -22.05
C LEU A 346 14.61 22.82 -22.74
N GLU A 347 14.26 21.71 -22.15
CA GLU A 347 13.14 20.82 -22.54
C GLU A 347 11.98 20.97 -21.58
N SER A 348 10.77 20.99 -22.14
CA SER A 348 9.51 20.82 -21.42
C SER A 348 8.57 19.98 -22.27
N ALA A 349 8.22 18.78 -21.83
CA ALA A 349 7.50 17.82 -22.65
C ALA A 349 6.32 17.17 -21.90
N TYR A 350 5.39 16.59 -22.67
CA TYR A 350 4.32 15.71 -22.17
C TYR A 350 4.50 14.32 -22.75
N PHE A 351 4.95 13.40 -21.90
CA PHE A 351 5.09 11.99 -22.25
C PHE A 351 3.89 11.18 -21.74
N HIS A 352 3.50 10.16 -22.48
CA HIS A 352 2.38 9.30 -22.12
C HIS A 352 2.69 8.49 -20.83
N PRO A 353 1.89 8.60 -19.76
CA PRO A 353 2.18 8.02 -18.45
C PRO A 353 2.53 6.54 -18.47
N THR A 354 1.79 5.73 -19.25
CA THR A 354 2.00 4.28 -19.35
C THR A 354 3.36 3.93 -19.97
N TRP A 355 3.86 4.72 -20.94
CA TRP A 355 5.17 4.51 -21.55
C TRP A 355 6.28 4.75 -20.52
N ILE A 356 6.23 5.88 -19.82
CA ILE A 356 7.21 6.20 -18.77
C ILE A 356 7.21 5.15 -17.66
N ARG A 357 6.03 4.77 -17.15
CA ARG A 357 5.91 3.77 -16.09
C ARG A 357 6.49 2.41 -16.47
N LYS A 358 6.24 1.95 -17.70
CA LYS A 358 6.78 0.66 -18.18
C LYS A 358 8.29 0.72 -18.33
N SER A 359 8.82 1.79 -18.92
CA SER A 359 10.24 1.97 -19.13
C SER A 359 11.00 2.14 -17.81
N ALA A 360 10.52 2.99 -16.89
CA ALA A 360 11.09 3.18 -15.56
C ALA A 360 11.18 1.87 -14.78
N ARG A 361 10.12 1.07 -14.79
CA ARG A 361 10.10 -0.26 -14.13
C ARG A 361 11.05 -1.27 -14.80
N ARG A 362 11.13 -1.26 -16.13
CA ARG A 362 12.02 -2.17 -16.87
C ARG A 362 13.47 -1.93 -16.51
N HIS A 363 13.88 -0.68 -16.37
CA HIS A 363 15.25 -0.29 -16.03
C HIS A 363 15.51 -0.16 -14.53
N GLY A 364 14.49 -0.31 -13.68
CA GLY A 364 14.61 -0.14 -12.22
C GLY A 364 14.93 1.30 -11.81
N LEU A 365 14.64 2.28 -12.66
CA LEU A 365 14.89 3.70 -12.43
C LEU A 365 13.66 4.38 -11.84
N SER A 366 13.85 5.13 -10.75
CA SER A 366 12.81 5.95 -10.12
C SER A 366 13.40 7.32 -9.81
N THR A 367 12.86 8.35 -10.45
CA THR A 367 13.27 9.75 -10.27
C THR A 367 12.05 10.63 -10.01
N ASP A 368 12.26 11.82 -9.47
CA ASP A 368 11.20 12.83 -9.29
C ASP A 368 10.48 13.17 -10.59
N ALA A 369 11.20 13.15 -11.71
CA ALA A 369 10.64 13.36 -13.04
C ALA A 369 9.75 12.18 -13.47
N SER A 370 10.27 10.95 -13.40
CA SER A 370 9.51 9.74 -13.78
C SER A 370 8.28 9.55 -12.91
N PHE A 371 8.38 9.87 -11.62
CA PHE A 371 7.26 9.82 -10.66
C PHE A 371 6.10 10.74 -11.06
N ARG A 372 6.39 11.93 -11.60
CA ARG A 372 5.38 12.87 -12.09
C ARG A 372 4.83 12.43 -13.45
N PHE A 373 5.70 12.14 -14.42
CA PHE A 373 5.27 11.71 -15.75
C PHE A 373 4.41 10.44 -15.73
N GLU A 374 4.74 9.44 -14.92
CA GLU A 374 3.99 8.18 -14.87
C GLU A 374 2.59 8.34 -14.28
N ARG A 375 2.32 9.44 -13.58
CA ARG A 375 0.99 9.79 -13.03
C ARG A 375 0.22 10.74 -13.90
N GLY A 376 0.91 11.45 -14.79
CA GLY A 376 0.38 12.51 -15.64
C GLY A 376 0.77 13.88 -15.15
N ILE A 377 1.00 14.78 -16.06
CA ILE A 377 1.31 16.19 -15.82
C ILE A 377 0.35 17.08 -16.59
N ASP A 378 0.41 18.39 -16.38
CA ASP A 378 -0.39 19.36 -17.12
C ASP A 378 0.10 19.48 -18.58
N PRO A 379 -0.66 19.01 -19.59
CA PRO A 379 -0.26 19.14 -20.99
C PRO A 379 -0.27 20.61 -21.48
N ASN A 380 -0.95 21.52 -20.78
CA ASN A 380 -1.08 22.94 -21.15
C ASN A 380 -0.14 23.84 -20.35
N GLY A 381 0.41 23.35 -19.22
CA GLY A 381 1.33 24.07 -18.36
C GLY A 381 2.78 24.15 -18.88
N LEU A 382 3.15 23.31 -19.88
CA LEU A 382 4.51 23.18 -20.40
C LEU A 382 5.17 24.52 -20.80
N ILE A 383 4.42 25.32 -21.56
CA ILE A 383 4.95 26.59 -22.11
C ILE A 383 5.17 27.60 -21.01
N TYR A 384 4.27 27.63 -20.02
CA TYR A 384 4.45 28.49 -18.86
C TYR A 384 5.70 28.10 -18.06
N ALA A 385 5.88 26.83 -17.74
CA ALA A 385 7.05 26.31 -17.02
C ALA A 385 8.35 26.60 -17.79
N LEU A 386 8.36 26.40 -19.12
CA LEU A 386 9.48 26.67 -19.97
C LEU A 386 9.87 28.17 -19.99
N LYS A 387 8.88 29.06 -20.05
CA LYS A 387 9.11 30.52 -19.95
C LYS A 387 9.70 30.91 -18.60
N GLN A 388 9.17 30.38 -17.50
CA GLN A 388 9.68 30.65 -16.14
C GLN A 388 11.15 30.16 -15.99
N ALA A 389 11.48 28.96 -16.47
CA ALA A 389 12.83 28.45 -16.47
C ALA A 389 13.78 29.33 -17.31
N ALA A 390 13.34 29.77 -18.52
CA ALA A 390 14.14 30.62 -19.38
C ALA A 390 14.40 32.00 -18.75
N ILE A 391 13.42 32.62 -18.11
CA ILE A 391 13.56 33.87 -17.35
C ILE A 391 14.61 33.69 -16.23
N LEU A 392 14.49 32.60 -15.46
CA LEU A 392 15.45 32.31 -14.39
C LEU A 392 16.86 32.05 -14.90
N CYS A 393 17.04 31.35 -16.03
CA CYS A 393 18.35 31.18 -16.67
C CYS A 393 18.93 32.52 -17.09
N LYS A 394 18.13 33.44 -17.63
CA LYS A 394 18.56 34.79 -17.98
C LYS A 394 18.99 35.57 -16.73
N GLU A 395 18.23 35.50 -15.64
CA GLU A 395 18.52 36.26 -14.41
C GLU A 395 19.70 35.66 -13.61
N LEU A 396 19.80 34.34 -13.51
CA LEU A 396 20.77 33.68 -12.61
C LEU A 396 22.04 33.17 -13.31
N ALA A 397 21.94 32.87 -14.61
CA ALA A 397 23.09 32.41 -15.40
C ALA A 397 23.58 33.44 -16.40
N GLY A 398 22.96 34.63 -16.51
CA GLY A 398 23.30 35.66 -17.47
C GLY A 398 23.03 35.30 -18.93
N GLY A 399 22.27 34.23 -19.17
CA GLY A 399 21.96 33.70 -20.48
C GLY A 399 21.10 34.64 -21.33
N LYS A 400 21.16 34.45 -22.66
CA LYS A 400 20.34 35.14 -23.64
C LYS A 400 19.42 34.15 -24.35
N ILE A 401 18.11 34.43 -24.35
CA ILE A 401 17.13 33.59 -25.04
C ILE A 401 17.38 33.70 -26.54
N SER A 402 17.67 32.56 -27.20
CA SER A 402 18.28 32.57 -28.54
C SER A 402 17.39 31.98 -29.64
N MET A 403 16.15 31.72 -29.38
CA MET A 403 15.14 31.33 -30.37
C MET A 403 13.72 31.54 -29.82
N GLU A 404 12.73 31.57 -30.71
CA GLU A 404 11.33 31.38 -30.28
C GLU A 404 11.10 29.99 -29.72
N ILE A 405 10.12 29.86 -28.84
CA ILE A 405 9.77 28.52 -28.32
C ILE A 405 9.33 27.61 -29.47
N LYS A 406 10.07 26.53 -29.68
CA LYS A 406 9.67 25.44 -30.56
C LYS A 406 8.72 24.55 -29.81
N ASP A 407 7.45 24.49 -30.25
CA ASP A 407 6.37 23.71 -29.61
C ASP A 407 5.73 22.81 -30.66
N GLU A 408 6.01 21.51 -30.55
CA GLU A 408 5.43 20.48 -31.40
C GLU A 408 4.34 19.74 -30.62
N TYR A 409 3.06 19.90 -31.04
CA TYR A 409 1.87 19.34 -30.39
C TYR A 409 0.99 18.58 -31.40
N PRO A 410 1.49 17.44 -31.94
CA PRO A 410 0.77 16.71 -32.99
C PRO A 410 -0.53 16.07 -32.52
N THR A 411 -0.66 15.74 -31.24
CA THR A 411 -1.83 15.07 -30.69
C THR A 411 -2.33 15.81 -29.45
N LEU A 412 -3.34 16.63 -29.63
CA LEU A 412 -3.93 17.42 -28.56
C LEU A 412 -4.49 16.52 -27.45
N VAL A 413 -4.23 16.89 -26.19
CA VAL A 413 -4.86 16.31 -25.00
C VAL A 413 -5.99 17.25 -24.62
N PRO A 414 -7.26 16.87 -24.86
CA PRO A 414 -8.38 17.75 -24.59
C PRO A 414 -8.68 17.84 -23.09
N ASP A 415 -9.28 18.95 -22.69
CA ASP A 415 -9.98 19.05 -21.43
C ASP A 415 -11.20 18.12 -21.44
N ALA A 416 -11.69 17.70 -20.27
CA ALA A 416 -12.83 16.79 -20.19
C ALA A 416 -14.15 17.56 -20.08
N ASP A 417 -15.12 17.23 -20.95
CA ASP A 417 -16.49 17.75 -20.87
C ASP A 417 -17.33 16.91 -19.93
N VAL A 418 -17.83 17.48 -18.84
CA VAL A 418 -18.62 16.78 -17.84
C VAL A 418 -19.96 17.47 -17.61
N ARG A 419 -21.06 16.74 -17.81
CA ARG A 419 -22.40 17.19 -17.37
C ARG A 419 -22.60 16.78 -15.91
N LEU A 420 -22.89 17.76 -15.03
CA LEU A 420 -23.15 17.58 -13.61
C LEU A 420 -24.57 18.00 -13.26
N ASP A 421 -25.42 17.06 -12.92
CA ASP A 421 -26.80 17.36 -12.49
C ASP A 421 -26.84 17.57 -10.97
N TYR A 422 -27.50 18.64 -10.50
CA TYR A 422 -27.59 18.96 -9.07
C TYR A 422 -28.26 17.85 -8.24
N ALA A 423 -29.33 17.24 -8.78
CA ALA A 423 -29.99 16.13 -8.12
C ALA A 423 -29.08 14.90 -7.96
N TYR A 424 -28.16 14.69 -8.90
CA TYR A 424 -27.16 13.61 -8.79
C TYR A 424 -26.15 13.89 -7.67
N VAL A 425 -25.68 15.15 -7.56
CA VAL A 425 -24.78 15.57 -6.46
C VAL A 425 -25.44 15.31 -5.11
N ASP A 426 -26.66 15.81 -4.90
CA ASP A 426 -27.38 15.65 -3.64
C ASP A 426 -27.65 14.18 -3.31
N THR A 427 -27.98 13.37 -4.32
CA THR A 427 -28.27 11.94 -4.13
C THR A 427 -27.02 11.17 -3.73
N LEU A 428 -25.87 11.46 -4.37
CA LEU A 428 -24.63 10.73 -4.11
C LEU A 428 -24.02 11.14 -2.77
N ILE A 429 -24.07 12.43 -2.42
CA ILE A 429 -23.58 12.93 -1.12
C ILE A 429 -24.54 12.59 0.02
N GLY A 430 -25.84 12.49 -0.27
CA GLY A 430 -26.89 12.26 0.73
C GLY A 430 -27.32 13.52 1.50
N LYS A 431 -26.90 14.71 1.01
CA LYS A 431 -27.22 16.01 1.58
C LYS A 431 -27.41 17.04 0.47
N HIS A 432 -28.35 17.96 0.65
CA HIS A 432 -28.48 19.10 -0.25
C HIS A 432 -27.40 20.14 0.05
N ILE A 433 -26.48 20.32 -0.90
CA ILE A 433 -25.31 21.23 -0.77
C ILE A 433 -25.69 22.68 -1.14
N GLY A 434 -26.59 22.86 -2.08
CA GLY A 434 -26.94 24.17 -2.65
C GLY A 434 -26.14 24.52 -3.91
N ASN A 435 -26.85 24.95 -4.93
CA ASN A 435 -26.28 25.18 -6.26
C ASN A 435 -25.14 26.20 -6.28
N ASP A 436 -25.26 27.29 -5.50
CA ASP A 436 -24.21 28.31 -5.45
C ASP A 436 -22.93 27.81 -4.79
N THR A 437 -23.05 26.97 -3.76
CA THR A 437 -21.89 26.31 -3.14
C THR A 437 -21.20 25.39 -4.14
N ILE A 438 -21.95 24.59 -4.88
CA ILE A 438 -21.41 23.70 -5.94
C ILE A 438 -20.66 24.54 -6.98
N LYS A 439 -21.26 25.63 -7.49
CA LYS A 439 -20.61 26.52 -8.47
C LYS A 439 -19.32 27.14 -7.93
N ASN A 440 -19.33 27.61 -6.70
CA ASN A 440 -18.17 28.22 -6.07
C ASN A 440 -17.02 27.18 -5.92
N ILE A 441 -17.33 25.97 -5.50
CA ILE A 441 -16.32 24.91 -5.35
C ILE A 441 -15.71 24.54 -6.71
N VAL A 442 -16.54 24.21 -7.70
CA VAL A 442 -15.99 23.78 -9.02
C VAL A 442 -15.18 24.92 -9.68
N SER A 443 -15.62 26.18 -9.51
CA SER A 443 -14.87 27.33 -10.04
C SER A 443 -13.56 27.56 -9.29
N SER A 444 -13.51 27.36 -7.97
CA SER A 444 -12.28 27.50 -7.17
C SER A 444 -11.25 26.40 -7.49
N LEU A 445 -11.70 25.26 -8.04
CA LEU A 445 -10.87 24.18 -8.55
C LEU A 445 -10.52 24.32 -10.04
N GLU A 446 -10.69 25.54 -10.59
CA GLU A 446 -10.40 25.87 -11.99
C GLU A 446 -11.23 25.08 -13.03
N MET A 447 -12.33 24.44 -12.63
CA MET A 447 -13.29 23.84 -13.56
C MET A 447 -14.15 24.95 -14.17
N LYS A 448 -14.18 25.03 -15.50
CA LYS A 448 -14.90 26.10 -16.20
C LYS A 448 -16.37 25.72 -16.40
N ILE A 449 -17.28 26.54 -15.89
CA ILE A 449 -18.73 26.43 -16.17
C ILE A 449 -18.98 27.05 -17.55
N VAL A 450 -19.33 26.21 -18.53
CA VAL A 450 -19.60 26.66 -19.91
C VAL A 450 -21.08 26.90 -20.18
N ALA A 451 -21.95 26.20 -19.45
CA ALA A 451 -23.41 26.41 -19.47
C ALA A 451 -24.03 25.97 -18.15
N GLU A 452 -25.12 26.62 -17.79
CA GLU A 452 -25.96 26.30 -16.63
C GLU A 452 -27.43 26.28 -17.04
N ASP A 453 -28.16 25.31 -16.53
CA ASP A 453 -29.62 25.26 -16.62
C ASP A 453 -30.24 24.94 -15.25
N GLU A 454 -31.55 24.83 -15.16
CA GLU A 454 -32.29 24.56 -13.91
C GLU A 454 -31.90 23.22 -13.25
N ASN A 455 -31.36 22.27 -14.03
CA ASN A 455 -31.04 20.92 -13.57
C ASN A 455 -29.55 20.70 -13.24
N GLY A 456 -28.65 21.57 -13.76
CA GLY A 456 -27.21 21.37 -13.52
C GLY A 456 -26.27 22.19 -14.38
N LEU A 457 -25.01 21.77 -14.43
CA LEU A 457 -23.88 22.46 -15.03
C LEU A 457 -23.25 21.62 -16.15
N ASN A 458 -22.82 22.30 -17.23
CA ASN A 458 -21.86 21.74 -18.15
C ASN A 458 -20.48 22.31 -17.79
N LEU A 459 -19.55 21.42 -17.45
CA LEU A 459 -18.21 21.74 -16.98
C LEU A 459 -17.18 21.34 -18.02
N VAL A 460 -16.13 22.15 -18.14
CA VAL A 460 -14.88 21.81 -18.80
C VAL A 460 -13.84 21.64 -17.70
N VAL A 461 -13.39 20.42 -17.48
CA VAL A 461 -12.39 20.05 -16.47
C VAL A 461 -11.02 20.12 -17.11
N PRO A 462 -10.05 20.86 -16.52
CA PRO A 462 -8.71 20.99 -17.08
C PRO A 462 -8.01 19.65 -17.25
N ALA A 463 -7.25 19.47 -18.32
CA ALA A 463 -6.57 18.24 -18.69
C ALA A 463 -5.52 17.75 -17.67
N TYR A 464 -5.04 18.63 -16.77
CA TYR A 464 -4.16 18.22 -15.67
C TYR A 464 -4.90 17.40 -14.58
N ARG A 465 -6.23 17.44 -14.53
CA ARG A 465 -7.06 16.58 -13.66
C ARG A 465 -7.31 15.26 -14.39
N VAL A 466 -6.28 14.42 -14.40
CA VAL A 466 -6.31 13.12 -15.09
C VAL A 466 -7.35 12.16 -14.52
N ASP A 467 -7.76 12.36 -13.28
CA ASP A 467 -8.69 11.56 -12.50
C ASP A 467 -10.16 11.99 -12.64
N VAL A 468 -10.44 13.23 -13.07
CA VAL A 468 -11.79 13.79 -13.11
C VAL A 468 -12.35 13.75 -14.53
N GLN A 469 -13.00 12.61 -14.86
CA GLN A 469 -13.53 12.33 -16.20
C GLN A 469 -15.06 12.14 -16.22
N ARG A 470 -15.67 11.92 -15.06
CA ARG A 470 -17.07 11.55 -14.91
C ARG A 470 -17.77 12.44 -13.88
N PRO A 471 -19.12 12.51 -13.88
CA PRO A 471 -19.86 13.27 -12.88
C PRO A 471 -19.54 12.88 -11.43
N CYS A 472 -19.34 11.59 -11.15
CA CYS A 472 -19.01 11.13 -9.80
C CYS A 472 -17.64 11.63 -9.33
N ASP A 473 -16.68 11.82 -10.23
CA ASP A 473 -15.35 12.31 -9.90
C ASP A 473 -15.42 13.80 -9.51
N VAL A 474 -16.29 14.57 -10.19
CA VAL A 474 -16.58 15.97 -9.81
C VAL A 474 -17.30 16.03 -8.46
N VAL A 475 -18.22 15.10 -8.16
CA VAL A 475 -18.89 15.02 -6.85
C VAL A 475 -17.89 14.71 -5.74
N GLU A 476 -16.90 13.87 -5.98
CA GLU A 476 -15.80 13.62 -5.03
C GLU A 476 -15.04 14.91 -4.71
N ASP A 477 -14.69 15.71 -5.73
CA ASP A 477 -14.04 17.01 -5.55
C ASP A 477 -14.91 18.00 -4.77
N ILE A 478 -16.19 18.06 -5.09
CA ILE A 478 -17.13 18.90 -4.34
C ILE A 478 -17.16 18.49 -2.88
N LEU A 479 -17.26 17.20 -2.59
CA LEU A 479 -17.38 16.69 -1.23
C LEU A 479 -16.12 16.89 -0.39
N ARG A 480 -14.92 16.68 -0.97
CA ARG A 480 -13.66 16.91 -0.26
C ARG A 480 -13.44 18.38 0.11
N ILE A 481 -13.85 19.33 -0.77
CA ILE A 481 -13.73 20.76 -0.48
C ILE A 481 -14.87 21.25 0.44
N TYR A 482 -16.10 20.74 0.27
CA TYR A 482 -17.20 20.98 1.18
C TYR A 482 -16.90 20.48 2.60
N GLY A 483 -16.16 19.38 2.70
CA GLY A 483 -15.76 18.68 3.91
C GLY A 483 -16.66 17.51 4.27
N TYR A 484 -16.09 16.31 4.33
CA TYR A 484 -16.78 15.06 4.69
C TYR A 484 -17.52 15.15 6.03
N ASN A 485 -16.91 15.84 7.01
CA ASN A 485 -17.47 15.99 8.36
C ASN A 485 -18.69 16.91 8.42
N ASN A 486 -18.97 17.67 7.35
CA ASN A 486 -20.13 18.53 7.23
C ASN A 486 -21.38 17.79 6.71
N VAL A 487 -21.25 16.49 6.42
CA VAL A 487 -22.37 15.63 6.05
C VAL A 487 -22.82 14.84 7.28
N GLU A 488 -24.07 15.05 7.70
CA GLU A 488 -24.62 14.42 8.88
C GLU A 488 -24.83 12.93 8.65
N ILE A 489 -24.40 12.11 9.61
CA ILE A 489 -24.69 10.67 9.61
C ILE A 489 -26.15 10.47 10.04
N PRO A 490 -27.01 9.89 9.19
CA PRO A 490 -28.41 9.67 9.56
C PRO A 490 -28.53 8.67 10.71
N LEU A 491 -29.33 9.00 11.71
CA LEU A 491 -29.61 8.13 12.86
C LEU A 491 -30.42 6.87 12.47
N GLN A 492 -31.08 6.89 11.32
CA GLN A 492 -31.93 5.81 10.83
C GLN A 492 -31.65 5.53 9.36
N LEU A 493 -31.38 4.28 9.04
CA LEU A 493 -31.29 3.79 7.66
C LEU A 493 -32.71 3.35 7.23
N LYS A 494 -33.31 4.05 6.24
CA LYS A 494 -34.54 3.58 5.59
C LYS A 494 -34.13 2.67 4.42
N SER A 495 -34.40 1.39 4.58
CA SER A 495 -34.20 0.39 3.53
C SER A 495 -35.51 -0.35 3.27
N SER A 496 -35.86 -0.56 2.01
CA SER A 496 -36.88 -1.54 1.65
C SER A 496 -36.26 -2.92 1.67
N LEU A 497 -36.68 -3.76 2.63
CA LEU A 497 -36.25 -5.15 2.68
C LEU A 497 -36.86 -5.89 1.50
N THR A 498 -36.03 -6.27 0.55
CA THR A 498 -36.41 -7.10 -0.58
C THR A 498 -36.50 -8.56 -0.18
N ILE A 499 -37.01 -9.39 -1.07
CA ILE A 499 -37.05 -10.86 -0.90
C ILE A 499 -35.60 -11.36 -0.73
N PRO A 500 -35.31 -12.19 0.29
CA PRO A 500 -34.00 -12.75 0.52
C PRO A 500 -33.46 -13.46 -0.72
N SER A 501 -32.23 -13.18 -1.10
CA SER A 501 -31.53 -13.85 -2.20
C SER A 501 -31.17 -15.31 -1.81
N GLU A 502 -30.80 -16.12 -2.81
CA GLU A 502 -30.24 -17.46 -2.53
C GLU A 502 -28.96 -17.37 -1.68
N GLN A 503 -28.19 -16.30 -1.84
CA GLN A 503 -26.98 -16.06 -1.06
C GLN A 503 -27.30 -15.79 0.42
N ASP A 504 -28.37 -15.04 0.71
CA ASP A 504 -28.80 -14.79 2.10
C ASP A 504 -29.21 -16.07 2.80
N LYS A 505 -29.87 -17.00 2.08
CA LYS A 505 -30.21 -18.32 2.61
C LYS A 505 -28.98 -19.15 2.94
N ILE A 506 -27.96 -19.11 2.06
CA ILE A 506 -26.69 -19.80 2.28
C ILE A 506 -25.99 -19.23 3.52
N HIS A 507 -25.84 -17.91 3.62
CA HIS A 507 -25.23 -17.26 4.78
C HIS A 507 -25.98 -17.56 6.08
N LYS A 508 -27.32 -17.50 6.05
CA LYS A 508 -28.12 -17.87 7.23
C LYS A 508 -27.83 -19.30 7.68
N LEU A 509 -27.68 -20.23 6.73
CA LEU A 509 -27.40 -21.62 7.05
C LEU A 509 -25.96 -21.81 7.54
N GLU A 510 -24.98 -21.12 6.96
CA GLU A 510 -23.60 -21.08 7.45
C GLU A 510 -23.55 -20.60 8.92
N ASN A 511 -24.27 -19.53 9.25
CA ASN A 511 -24.35 -19.02 10.62
C ASN A 511 -24.98 -20.05 11.60
N ILE A 512 -26.07 -20.69 11.19
CA ILE A 512 -26.74 -21.74 12.02
C ILE A 512 -25.78 -22.90 12.30
N ILE A 513 -24.99 -23.32 11.32
CA ILE A 513 -24.00 -24.39 11.48
C ILE A 513 -22.79 -23.91 12.29
N GLY A 514 -22.34 -22.68 12.08
CA GLY A 514 -21.27 -22.07 12.88
C GLY A 514 -21.64 -22.00 14.37
N GLU A 515 -22.85 -21.52 14.70
CA GLU A 515 -23.37 -21.48 16.08
C GLU A 515 -23.46 -22.89 16.68
N GLN A 516 -23.90 -23.89 15.92
CA GLN A 516 -23.95 -25.27 16.36
C GLN A 516 -22.55 -25.81 16.68
N LEU A 517 -21.55 -25.56 15.82
CA LEU A 517 -20.18 -26.00 16.01
C LEU A 517 -19.53 -25.30 17.22
N VAL A 518 -19.74 -23.99 17.38
CA VAL A 518 -19.31 -23.25 18.58
C VAL A 518 -19.93 -23.81 19.83
N GLY A 519 -21.24 -24.15 19.81
CA GLY A 519 -21.93 -24.84 20.91
C GLY A 519 -21.36 -26.24 21.22
N CYS A 520 -20.70 -26.89 20.28
CA CYS A 520 -19.97 -28.16 20.45
C CYS A 520 -18.49 -27.95 20.84
N GLY A 521 -18.04 -26.71 21.11
CA GLY A 521 -16.68 -26.38 21.54
C GLY A 521 -15.67 -26.18 20.40
N PHE A 522 -16.12 -25.96 19.18
CA PHE A 522 -15.26 -25.56 18.08
C PHE A 522 -14.96 -24.07 18.14
N ASN A 523 -13.77 -23.71 17.69
CA ASN A 523 -13.39 -22.33 17.41
C ASN A 523 -13.34 -22.11 15.90
N GLU A 524 -13.92 -21.02 15.44
CA GLU A 524 -13.80 -20.60 14.05
C GLU A 524 -12.38 -20.11 13.77
N ILE A 525 -11.82 -20.53 12.65
CA ILE A 525 -10.54 -20.04 12.15
C ILE A 525 -10.75 -19.41 10.77
N LEU A 526 -9.91 -18.45 10.45
CA LEU A 526 -9.90 -17.79 9.14
C LEU A 526 -8.46 -17.76 8.62
N ASN A 527 -8.22 -18.48 7.54
CA ASN A 527 -6.89 -18.59 6.93
C ASN A 527 -6.86 -17.91 5.56
N ASN A 528 -5.66 -17.49 5.14
CA ASN A 528 -5.45 -16.87 3.84
C ASN A 528 -5.82 -17.86 2.72
N SER A 529 -6.45 -17.34 1.65
CA SER A 529 -6.69 -18.11 0.43
C SER A 529 -5.41 -18.36 -0.37
N LEU A 530 -4.36 -17.56 -0.18
CA LEU A 530 -3.04 -17.78 -0.76
C LEU A 530 -2.22 -18.70 0.15
N THR A 531 -1.47 -19.63 -0.46
CA THR A 531 -0.72 -20.66 0.25
C THR A 531 0.53 -21.09 -0.50
N LYS A 532 1.29 -22.01 0.10
CA LYS A 532 2.55 -22.52 -0.45
C LYS A 532 2.32 -23.53 -1.57
N THR A 533 3.00 -23.34 -2.68
CA THR A 533 3.02 -24.33 -3.78
C THR A 533 3.52 -25.69 -3.30
N ALA A 534 4.47 -25.70 -2.35
CA ALA A 534 5.08 -26.91 -1.80
C ALA A 534 4.08 -27.90 -1.17
N TYR A 535 2.92 -27.44 -0.71
CA TYR A 535 1.89 -28.33 -0.17
C TYR A 535 1.28 -29.28 -1.21
N TYR A 536 1.30 -28.90 -2.47
CA TYR A 536 0.66 -29.64 -3.57
C TYR A 536 1.64 -30.42 -4.45
N THR A 537 2.96 -30.30 -4.21
CA THR A 537 3.99 -30.90 -5.08
C THR A 537 3.91 -32.43 -5.13
N ASP A 538 3.65 -33.06 -4.00
CA ASP A 538 3.67 -34.52 -3.86
C ASP A 538 2.26 -35.14 -3.76
N LEU A 539 1.20 -34.34 -3.92
CA LEU A 539 -0.18 -34.83 -3.83
C LEU A 539 -0.71 -35.23 -5.22
N LYS A 540 -1.47 -36.32 -5.24
CA LYS A 540 -2.14 -36.80 -6.46
C LYS A 540 -3.52 -36.19 -6.62
N THR A 541 -4.29 -36.12 -5.54
CA THR A 541 -5.67 -35.60 -5.52
C THR A 541 -5.69 -34.09 -5.72
N TYR A 542 -4.77 -33.38 -5.08
CA TYR A 542 -4.59 -31.93 -5.21
C TYR A 542 -3.27 -31.65 -5.91
N SER A 543 -3.29 -31.83 -7.26
CA SER A 543 -2.07 -31.68 -8.07
C SER A 543 -1.60 -30.22 -8.16
N ALA A 544 -0.29 -30.01 -8.15
CA ALA A 544 0.32 -28.72 -8.44
C ALA A 544 -0.06 -28.14 -9.82
N ASN A 545 -0.43 -29.03 -10.78
CA ASN A 545 -0.85 -28.60 -12.13
C ASN A 545 -2.26 -28.02 -12.16
N THR A 546 -3.10 -28.30 -11.18
CA THR A 546 -4.46 -27.78 -11.04
C THR A 546 -4.55 -26.62 -10.07
N THR A 547 -3.42 -26.08 -9.60
CA THR A 547 -3.39 -24.87 -8.75
C THR A 547 -3.58 -23.61 -9.55
N VAL A 548 -4.29 -22.65 -8.99
CA VAL A 548 -4.35 -21.27 -9.50
C VAL A 548 -3.09 -20.56 -9.02
N LYS A 549 -2.20 -20.22 -9.94
CA LYS A 549 -0.91 -19.57 -9.63
C LYS A 549 -1.06 -18.06 -9.59
N VAL A 550 -0.41 -17.42 -8.64
CA VAL A 550 -0.29 -15.95 -8.58
C VAL A 550 0.89 -15.52 -9.45
N MET A 551 0.69 -14.54 -10.32
CA MET A 551 1.71 -14.08 -11.27
C MET A 551 2.88 -13.38 -10.56
N ASN A 552 2.60 -12.52 -9.58
CA ASN A 552 3.59 -11.76 -8.82
C ASN A 552 3.35 -11.94 -7.32
N PRO A 553 3.69 -13.12 -6.74
CA PRO A 553 3.47 -13.35 -5.32
C PRO A 553 4.43 -12.51 -4.47
N LEU A 554 3.95 -11.98 -3.35
CA LEU A 554 4.77 -11.26 -2.38
C LEU A 554 5.88 -12.13 -1.77
N SER A 555 5.64 -13.43 -1.67
CA SER A 555 6.61 -14.42 -1.21
C SER A 555 6.29 -15.81 -1.79
N ALA A 556 7.24 -16.74 -1.73
CA ALA A 556 7.04 -18.13 -2.12
C ALA A 556 5.94 -18.84 -1.29
N ASP A 557 5.67 -18.34 -0.09
CA ASP A 557 4.62 -18.85 0.81
C ASP A 557 3.21 -18.47 0.37
N LEU A 558 3.06 -17.54 -0.59
CA LEU A 558 1.79 -17.04 -1.12
C LEU A 558 1.68 -17.23 -2.64
N GLY A 559 2.35 -18.27 -3.18
CA GLY A 559 2.50 -18.46 -4.63
C GLY A 559 1.27 -19.00 -5.34
N VAL A 560 0.32 -19.64 -4.65
CA VAL A 560 -0.87 -20.26 -5.24
C VAL A 560 -2.11 -20.06 -4.38
N MET A 561 -3.30 -20.17 -5.00
CA MET A 561 -4.55 -20.24 -4.25
C MET A 561 -4.81 -21.67 -3.76
N ARG A 562 -5.38 -21.80 -2.55
CA ARG A 562 -5.65 -23.08 -1.88
C ARG A 562 -6.66 -23.92 -2.64
N GLN A 563 -6.35 -25.23 -2.81
CA GLN A 563 -7.28 -26.23 -3.34
C GLN A 563 -8.08 -26.94 -2.22
N SER A 564 -7.61 -26.86 -0.98
CA SER A 564 -8.23 -27.46 0.21
C SER A 564 -8.02 -26.53 1.41
N LEU A 565 -8.92 -26.58 2.36
CA LEU A 565 -8.80 -25.86 3.64
C LEU A 565 -7.80 -26.53 4.59
N LEU A 566 -7.42 -27.81 4.32
CA LEU A 566 -6.57 -28.62 5.19
C LEU A 566 -5.34 -27.89 5.69
N PHE A 567 -4.53 -27.33 4.77
CA PHE A 567 -3.21 -26.79 5.10
C PHE A 567 -3.26 -25.56 6.00
N GLY A 568 -4.21 -24.65 5.78
CA GLY A 568 -4.43 -23.50 6.66
C GLY A 568 -4.79 -23.93 8.08
N GLY A 569 -5.64 -24.97 8.21
CA GLY A 569 -5.98 -25.57 9.50
C GLY A 569 -4.77 -26.25 10.17
N LEU A 570 -3.90 -26.95 9.41
CA LEU A 570 -2.67 -27.52 9.94
C LEU A 570 -1.71 -26.44 10.46
N GLU A 571 -1.55 -25.33 9.74
CA GLU A 571 -0.75 -24.18 10.21
C GLU A 571 -1.32 -23.58 11.51
N SER A 572 -2.65 -23.48 11.62
CA SER A 572 -3.32 -23.01 12.83
C SER A 572 -3.11 -23.98 14.00
N ILE A 573 -3.19 -25.30 13.77
CA ILE A 573 -2.92 -26.32 14.78
C ILE A 573 -1.46 -26.26 15.24
N MET A 574 -0.50 -26.22 14.32
CA MET A 574 0.92 -26.12 14.61
C MET A 574 1.22 -24.88 15.48
N ARG A 575 0.66 -23.72 15.11
CA ARG A 575 0.84 -22.48 15.87
C ARG A 575 0.32 -22.59 17.31
N ASN A 576 -0.80 -23.28 17.52
CA ASN A 576 -1.36 -23.52 18.85
C ASN A 576 -0.56 -24.58 19.63
N ALA A 577 -0.17 -25.69 18.99
CA ALA A 577 0.64 -26.73 19.59
C ALA A 577 1.98 -26.19 20.11
N ASN A 578 2.62 -25.28 19.38
CA ASN A 578 3.85 -24.59 19.80
C ASN A 578 3.64 -23.73 21.06
N ARG A 579 2.38 -23.37 21.37
CA ARG A 579 1.97 -22.65 22.58
C ARG A 579 1.40 -23.57 23.66
N LYS A 580 1.60 -24.89 23.54
CA LYS A 580 1.09 -25.93 24.46
C LYS A 580 -0.44 -26.13 24.42
N ASN A 581 -1.16 -25.55 23.47
CA ASN A 581 -2.57 -25.78 23.24
C ASN A 581 -2.74 -26.91 22.20
N CYS A 582 -2.97 -28.13 22.64
CA CYS A 582 -3.02 -29.31 21.77
C CYS A 582 -4.43 -29.88 21.56
N ASN A 583 -5.38 -29.59 22.47
CA ASN A 583 -6.75 -30.09 22.42
C ASN A 583 -7.63 -29.11 21.63
N LEU A 584 -7.68 -29.31 20.32
CA LEU A 584 -8.22 -28.30 19.39
C LEU A 584 -9.41 -28.88 18.61
N ARG A 585 -10.44 -28.07 18.48
CA ARG A 585 -11.55 -28.24 17.56
C ARG A 585 -11.70 -26.97 16.77
N PHE A 586 -11.43 -27.02 15.48
CA PHE A 586 -11.48 -25.88 14.58
C PHE A 586 -12.45 -26.11 13.44
N PHE A 587 -13.10 -25.04 13.00
CA PHE A 587 -13.85 -25.04 11.75
C PHE A 587 -13.57 -23.78 10.92
N GLU A 588 -13.72 -23.89 9.61
CA GLU A 588 -13.59 -22.76 8.67
C GLU A 588 -14.56 -22.93 7.51
N PHE A 589 -15.38 -21.89 7.26
CA PHE A 589 -16.04 -21.73 5.98
C PHE A 589 -15.13 -20.96 5.03
N GLY A 590 -14.67 -21.57 3.95
CA GLY A 590 -13.71 -20.95 3.04
C GLY A 590 -13.92 -21.37 1.59
N ASN A 591 -13.36 -20.60 0.68
CA ASN A 591 -13.35 -20.95 -0.74
C ASN A 591 -12.09 -21.75 -1.08
N CYS A 592 -12.25 -22.73 -1.97
CA CYS A 592 -11.18 -23.49 -2.60
C CYS A 592 -11.18 -23.23 -4.11
N TYR A 593 -10.01 -23.25 -4.72
CA TYR A 593 -9.83 -22.79 -6.10
C TYR A 593 -9.10 -23.85 -6.92
N HIS A 594 -9.56 -24.04 -8.16
CA HIS A 594 -9.00 -25.03 -9.08
C HIS A 594 -8.82 -24.44 -10.47
N TYR A 595 -7.75 -24.84 -11.13
CA TYR A 595 -7.46 -24.54 -12.51
C TYR A 595 -7.61 -25.80 -13.38
N ASP A 596 -8.28 -25.67 -14.52
CA ASP A 596 -8.53 -26.73 -15.49
C ASP A 596 -8.00 -26.27 -16.84
N ALA A 597 -6.83 -26.74 -17.21
CA ALA A 597 -6.16 -26.32 -18.44
C ALA A 597 -6.97 -26.67 -19.71
N ASP A 598 -7.78 -27.74 -19.67
CA ASP A 598 -8.58 -28.17 -20.81
C ASP A 598 -9.75 -27.21 -21.13
N LYS A 599 -10.13 -26.39 -20.17
CA LYS A 599 -11.20 -25.39 -20.32
C LYS A 599 -10.67 -23.98 -20.62
N TRP A 600 -9.36 -23.81 -20.71
CA TRP A 600 -8.78 -22.53 -21.03
C TRP A 600 -8.98 -22.17 -22.51
N SER A 601 -9.42 -20.95 -22.77
CA SER A 601 -9.44 -20.38 -24.12
C SER A 601 -9.13 -18.88 -24.05
N ALA A 602 -8.54 -18.33 -25.13
CA ALA A 602 -8.22 -16.92 -25.19
C ALA A 602 -9.48 -16.02 -25.14
N ASP A 603 -10.60 -16.49 -25.70
CA ASP A 603 -11.87 -15.75 -25.74
C ASP A 603 -12.61 -15.75 -24.39
N ALA A 604 -12.37 -16.75 -23.54
CA ALA A 604 -13.03 -16.90 -22.25
C ALA A 604 -12.12 -17.57 -21.21
N PRO A 605 -11.00 -16.94 -20.83
CA PRO A 605 -9.99 -17.56 -19.95
C PRO A 605 -10.53 -17.89 -18.57
N ILE A 606 -11.56 -17.18 -18.10
CA ILE A 606 -12.18 -17.41 -16.79
C ILE A 606 -12.82 -18.80 -16.66
N ASN A 607 -13.20 -19.44 -17.76
CA ASN A 607 -13.82 -20.77 -17.75
C ASN A 607 -12.86 -21.88 -17.26
N ALA A 608 -11.55 -21.61 -17.28
CA ALA A 608 -10.54 -22.51 -16.74
C ALA A 608 -10.47 -22.49 -15.20
N TYR A 609 -11.10 -21.53 -14.55
CA TYR A 609 -11.04 -21.36 -13.10
C TYR A 609 -12.35 -21.74 -12.44
N ARG A 610 -12.26 -22.46 -11.32
CA ARG A 610 -13.40 -22.88 -10.52
C ARG A 610 -13.18 -22.52 -9.07
N GLN A 611 -14.21 -21.92 -8.47
CA GLN A 611 -14.28 -21.62 -7.06
C GLN A 611 -15.42 -22.43 -6.43
N GLU A 612 -15.13 -23.08 -5.31
CA GLU A 612 -16.10 -23.84 -4.56
C GLU A 612 -16.07 -23.44 -3.08
N ARG A 613 -17.23 -23.36 -2.45
CA ARG A 613 -17.35 -23.08 -1.01
C ARG A 613 -17.22 -24.39 -0.24
N HIS A 614 -16.38 -24.40 0.78
CA HIS A 614 -16.12 -25.56 1.63
C HIS A 614 -16.34 -25.24 3.12
N LEU A 615 -16.62 -26.26 3.94
CA LEU A 615 -16.53 -26.21 5.38
C LEU A 615 -15.50 -27.26 5.81
N GLY A 616 -14.41 -26.81 6.44
CA GLY A 616 -13.40 -27.67 7.05
C GLY A 616 -13.66 -27.85 8.54
N LEU A 617 -13.50 -29.09 9.05
CA LEU A 617 -13.49 -29.39 10.48
C LEU A 617 -12.17 -30.07 10.83
N TRP A 618 -11.53 -29.64 11.90
CA TRP A 618 -10.32 -30.26 12.44
C TRP A 618 -10.51 -30.60 13.90
N VAL A 619 -10.11 -31.82 14.28
CA VAL A 619 -10.12 -32.30 15.66
C VAL A 619 -8.72 -32.87 15.97
N SER A 620 -8.14 -32.43 17.09
CA SER A 620 -6.80 -32.81 17.53
C SER A 620 -6.72 -32.91 19.04
N GLY A 621 -5.81 -33.75 19.54
CA GLY A 621 -5.51 -33.89 20.97
C GLY A 621 -6.51 -34.77 21.73
N LYS A 622 -6.92 -34.31 22.91
CA LYS A 622 -7.82 -35.04 23.78
C LYS A 622 -9.27 -34.62 23.62
N ARG A 623 -10.16 -35.57 23.62
CA ARG A 623 -11.60 -35.35 23.76
C ARG A 623 -11.97 -34.89 25.17
N VAL A 624 -11.40 -35.58 26.18
CA VAL A 624 -11.57 -35.26 27.58
C VAL A 624 -10.21 -35.25 28.27
N GLU A 625 -9.89 -34.15 28.94
CA GLU A 625 -8.73 -34.11 29.82
C GLU A 625 -9.04 -34.83 31.14
N GLY A 626 -8.04 -35.58 31.62
CA GLY A 626 -8.15 -36.32 32.85
C GLY A 626 -8.38 -35.42 34.05
N SER A 627 -9.33 -35.82 34.87
CA SER A 627 -9.68 -35.17 36.14
C SER A 627 -10.00 -36.21 37.17
N TRP A 628 -10.34 -35.81 38.39
CA TRP A 628 -10.78 -36.71 39.41
C TRP A 628 -12.09 -37.45 39.03
N ALA A 629 -12.89 -36.89 38.15
CA ALA A 629 -14.19 -37.41 37.72
C ALA A 629 -14.14 -38.20 36.42
N HIS A 630 -13.13 -37.96 35.57
CA HIS A 630 -13.03 -38.55 34.23
C HIS A 630 -11.59 -38.97 33.87
N PRO A 631 -11.39 -40.14 33.27
CA PRO A 631 -10.11 -40.53 32.70
C PRO A 631 -9.76 -39.67 31.47
N ASN A 632 -8.50 -39.63 31.08
CA ASN A 632 -8.09 -39.07 29.81
C ASN A 632 -8.73 -39.89 28.67
N GLU A 633 -9.29 -39.16 27.69
CA GLU A 633 -9.85 -39.76 26.48
C GLU A 633 -9.26 -39.00 25.26
N ASP A 634 -8.63 -39.73 24.39
CA ASP A 634 -8.11 -39.15 23.15
C ASP A 634 -9.24 -38.93 22.14
N SER A 635 -9.10 -37.89 21.30
CA SER A 635 -9.98 -37.68 20.17
C SER A 635 -9.91 -38.86 19.21
N SER A 636 -10.96 -39.12 18.48
CA SER A 636 -11.06 -40.23 17.55
C SER A 636 -11.75 -39.87 16.24
N PHE A 637 -11.58 -40.73 15.23
CA PHE A 637 -12.32 -40.61 13.98
C PHE A 637 -13.85 -40.65 14.22
N TYR A 638 -14.32 -41.43 15.21
CA TYR A 638 -15.75 -41.48 15.49
C TYR A 638 -16.30 -40.18 16.10
N GLU A 639 -15.48 -39.47 16.88
CA GLU A 639 -15.85 -38.14 17.35
C GLU A 639 -16.05 -37.17 16.19
N LEU A 640 -15.06 -37.07 15.24
CA LEU A 640 -15.20 -36.26 14.04
C LEU A 640 -16.44 -36.66 13.22
N LYS A 641 -16.63 -37.98 13.02
CA LYS A 641 -17.80 -38.51 12.30
C LYS A 641 -19.13 -38.10 12.93
N ALA A 642 -19.23 -38.10 14.26
CA ALA A 642 -20.43 -37.62 14.95
C ALA A 642 -20.72 -36.16 14.69
N TYR A 643 -19.72 -35.29 14.69
CA TYR A 643 -19.89 -33.87 14.31
C TYR A 643 -20.33 -33.72 12.85
N VAL A 644 -19.71 -34.47 11.93
CA VAL A 644 -20.09 -34.48 10.52
C VAL A 644 -21.56 -34.91 10.34
N GLU A 645 -21.98 -35.99 10.98
CA GLU A 645 -23.35 -36.48 10.89
C GLU A 645 -24.36 -35.49 11.51
N ASN A 646 -23.99 -34.79 12.60
CA ASN A 646 -24.81 -33.75 13.20
C ASN A 646 -24.98 -32.54 12.27
N VAL A 647 -23.90 -32.11 11.57
CA VAL A 647 -23.97 -31.04 10.55
C VAL A 647 -24.89 -31.47 9.40
N LEU A 648 -24.71 -32.70 8.86
CA LEU A 648 -25.55 -33.23 7.78
C LEU A 648 -27.01 -33.31 8.17
N ALA A 649 -27.30 -33.81 9.38
CA ALA A 649 -28.67 -33.87 9.90
C ALA A 649 -29.29 -32.47 10.05
N ARG A 650 -28.52 -31.50 10.56
CA ARG A 650 -28.98 -30.11 10.73
C ARG A 650 -29.35 -29.43 9.43
N ILE A 651 -28.63 -29.71 8.35
CA ILE A 651 -28.95 -29.18 7.02
C ILE A 651 -29.98 -30.02 6.26
N GLY A 652 -30.46 -31.13 6.86
CA GLY A 652 -31.49 -31.97 6.27
C GLY A 652 -31.00 -33.03 5.30
N ILE A 653 -29.72 -33.42 5.36
CA ILE A 653 -29.19 -34.56 4.60
C ILE A 653 -29.30 -35.81 5.46
N THR A 654 -30.19 -36.72 5.08
CA THR A 654 -30.42 -37.98 5.77
C THR A 654 -29.60 -39.13 5.19
N SER A 655 -29.43 -40.20 5.96
CA SER A 655 -28.72 -41.40 5.54
C SER A 655 -29.32 -42.06 4.26
N GLY A 656 -30.62 -41.88 4.01
CA GLY A 656 -31.26 -42.34 2.77
C GLY A 656 -30.88 -41.55 1.50
N MET A 657 -30.29 -40.36 1.65
CA MET A 657 -29.90 -39.49 0.54
C MET A 657 -28.45 -39.72 0.10
N VAL A 658 -27.64 -40.37 0.92
CA VAL A 658 -26.18 -40.48 0.75
C VAL A 658 -25.73 -41.94 0.73
N VAL A 659 -24.55 -42.17 0.20
CA VAL A 659 -23.77 -43.41 0.24
C VAL A 659 -22.41 -43.11 0.86
N MET A 660 -21.86 -44.09 1.57
CA MET A 660 -20.54 -43.99 2.19
C MET A 660 -19.58 -44.98 1.51
N GLU A 661 -18.42 -44.51 1.13
CA GLU A 661 -17.36 -45.30 0.49
C GLU A 661 -15.99 -44.94 1.08
N ASN A 662 -15.04 -45.86 0.98
CA ASN A 662 -13.66 -45.55 1.40
C ASN A 662 -13.08 -44.43 0.51
N SER A 663 -12.44 -43.44 1.14
CA SER A 663 -11.74 -42.41 0.39
C SER A 663 -10.42 -42.93 -0.17
N THR A 664 -10.13 -42.52 -1.39
CA THR A 664 -8.86 -42.74 -2.07
C THR A 664 -7.98 -41.47 -2.07
N ASN A 665 -8.43 -40.41 -1.38
CA ASN A 665 -7.72 -39.13 -1.29
C ASN A 665 -6.44 -39.31 -0.47
N ASP A 666 -5.32 -38.94 -1.06
CA ASP A 666 -3.97 -39.15 -0.49
C ASP A 666 -3.60 -38.20 0.65
N ILE A 667 -4.51 -37.26 0.99
CA ILE A 667 -4.36 -36.49 2.23
C ILE A 667 -4.70 -37.30 3.47
N PHE A 668 -5.37 -38.43 3.32
CA PHE A 668 -5.77 -39.30 4.43
C PHE A 668 -4.94 -40.58 4.51
N ALA A 669 -4.58 -40.98 5.72
CA ALA A 669 -4.08 -42.33 5.99
C ALA A 669 -5.19 -43.36 5.89
N LYS A 670 -6.38 -43.03 6.40
CA LYS A 670 -7.65 -43.76 6.26
C LYS A 670 -8.75 -42.71 6.16
N GLY A 671 -9.61 -42.84 5.14
CA GLY A 671 -10.67 -41.85 4.91
C GLY A 671 -11.99 -42.50 4.47
N LEU A 672 -13.02 -41.70 4.60
CA LEU A 672 -14.41 -42.04 4.25
C LEU A 672 -15.00 -40.90 3.42
N ASN A 673 -15.65 -41.21 2.31
CA ASN A 673 -16.41 -40.27 1.50
C ASN A 673 -17.89 -40.41 1.74
N ILE A 674 -18.60 -39.33 1.94
CA ILE A 674 -20.06 -39.28 1.94
C ILE A 674 -20.51 -38.61 0.65
N MET A 675 -21.22 -39.34 -0.19
CA MET A 675 -21.61 -38.90 -1.53
C MET A 675 -23.13 -38.96 -1.70
N THR A 676 -23.66 -38.12 -2.56
CA THR A 676 -25.04 -38.29 -3.05
C THR A 676 -25.16 -39.61 -3.80
N ARG A 677 -26.37 -40.18 -3.93
CA ARG A 677 -26.64 -41.36 -4.78
C ARG A 677 -26.26 -41.12 -6.24
N GLY A 678 -26.12 -39.87 -6.71
CA GLY A 678 -25.67 -39.53 -8.04
C GLY A 678 -24.16 -39.37 -8.16
N GLY A 679 -23.35 -39.81 -7.16
CA GLY A 679 -21.89 -39.86 -7.20
C GLY A 679 -21.19 -38.52 -6.88
N LYS A 680 -21.91 -37.47 -6.41
CA LYS A 680 -21.26 -36.21 -6.02
C LYS A 680 -20.83 -36.26 -4.56
N THR A 681 -19.57 -36.06 -4.31
CA THR A 681 -19.00 -35.96 -2.97
C THR A 681 -19.58 -34.76 -2.23
N ILE A 682 -20.08 -34.98 -1.02
CA ILE A 682 -20.56 -33.97 -0.08
C ILE A 682 -19.52 -33.75 1.01
N VAL A 683 -18.97 -34.83 1.59
CA VAL A 683 -17.96 -34.79 2.63
C VAL A 683 -16.85 -35.80 2.34
N GLU A 684 -15.61 -35.38 2.51
CA GLU A 684 -14.47 -36.28 2.66
C GLU A 684 -13.95 -36.11 4.09
N MET A 685 -13.75 -37.21 4.81
CA MET A 685 -13.22 -37.16 6.18
C MET A 685 -12.28 -38.31 6.48
N GLY A 686 -11.34 -38.09 7.38
CA GLY A 686 -10.38 -39.13 7.72
C GLY A 686 -9.32 -38.71 8.72
N ILE A 687 -8.38 -39.63 8.93
CA ILE A 687 -7.14 -39.40 9.67
C ILE A 687 -6.15 -38.79 8.67
N VAL A 688 -5.63 -37.61 8.95
CA VAL A 688 -4.65 -36.95 8.07
C VAL A 688 -3.39 -37.79 7.92
N ALA A 689 -2.88 -37.91 6.70
CA ALA A 689 -1.70 -38.73 6.40
C ALA A 689 -0.48 -38.28 7.22
N ARG A 690 0.25 -39.22 7.81
CA ARG A 690 1.38 -38.95 8.70
C ARG A 690 2.49 -38.11 8.05
N LYS A 691 2.65 -38.23 6.72
CA LYS A 691 3.59 -37.41 5.94
C LYS A 691 3.24 -35.92 6.06
N LEU A 692 1.95 -35.57 5.94
CA LEU A 692 1.48 -34.17 6.01
C LEU A 692 1.58 -33.61 7.43
N GLN A 693 1.26 -34.43 8.44
CA GLN A 693 1.42 -34.02 9.85
C GLN A 693 2.89 -33.70 10.16
N LYS A 694 3.84 -34.54 9.70
CA LYS A 694 5.29 -34.31 9.86
C LYS A 694 5.74 -33.05 9.12
N GLN A 695 5.24 -32.82 7.90
CA GLN A 695 5.55 -31.64 7.12
C GLN A 695 5.08 -30.36 7.83
N ALA A 696 3.99 -30.43 8.57
CA ALA A 696 3.45 -29.35 9.39
C ALA A 696 4.03 -29.30 10.81
N ASP A 697 5.02 -30.13 11.16
CA ASP A 697 5.63 -30.26 12.51
C ASP A 697 4.59 -30.54 13.61
N ILE A 698 3.63 -31.45 13.34
CA ILE A 698 2.58 -31.82 14.29
C ILE A 698 2.79 -33.27 14.73
N ALA A 699 2.92 -33.45 16.05
CA ALA A 699 3.12 -34.77 16.66
C ALA A 699 1.83 -35.56 16.88
N SER A 700 0.74 -34.88 17.23
CA SER A 700 -0.57 -35.46 17.50
C SER A 700 -1.28 -35.94 16.24
N GLU A 701 -2.13 -36.96 16.38
CA GLU A 701 -3.03 -37.38 15.31
C GLU A 701 -4.07 -36.31 15.03
N ILE A 702 -4.37 -36.07 13.76
CA ILE A 702 -5.35 -35.07 13.32
C ILE A 702 -6.44 -35.75 12.53
N TYR A 703 -7.66 -35.43 12.88
CA TYR A 703 -8.87 -35.84 12.18
C TYR A 703 -9.41 -34.62 11.43
N TYR A 704 -9.65 -34.79 10.13
CA TYR A 704 -10.09 -33.71 9.25
C TYR A 704 -11.31 -34.14 8.45
N ALA A 705 -12.28 -33.23 8.33
CA ALA A 705 -13.40 -33.37 7.40
C ALA A 705 -13.52 -32.14 6.52
N ASP A 706 -13.76 -32.37 5.24
CA ASP A 706 -13.96 -31.38 4.20
C ASP A 706 -15.36 -31.56 3.59
N PHE A 707 -16.24 -30.61 3.85
CA PHE A 707 -17.54 -30.55 3.20
C PHE A 707 -17.42 -29.71 1.93
N ASN A 708 -17.74 -30.28 0.77
CA ASN A 708 -18.04 -29.45 -0.39
C ASN A 708 -19.41 -28.80 -0.18
N TRP A 709 -19.39 -27.60 0.40
CA TRP A 709 -20.60 -26.87 0.78
C TRP A 709 -21.50 -26.56 -0.42
N THR A 710 -20.88 -26.28 -1.57
CA THR A 710 -21.60 -26.08 -2.84
C THR A 710 -22.44 -27.30 -3.22
N ASN A 711 -21.88 -28.50 -3.08
CA ASN A 711 -22.61 -29.75 -3.37
C ASN A 711 -23.68 -30.07 -2.31
N ALA A 712 -23.36 -29.80 -1.05
CA ALA A 712 -24.33 -29.94 0.05
C ALA A 712 -25.57 -29.07 -0.19
N MET A 713 -25.38 -27.79 -0.51
CA MET A 713 -26.49 -26.88 -0.84
C MET A 713 -27.33 -27.35 -2.04
N LYS A 714 -26.67 -27.87 -3.06
CA LYS A 714 -27.38 -28.45 -4.22
C LYS A 714 -28.19 -29.68 -3.82
N ALA A 715 -27.69 -30.52 -2.92
CA ALA A 715 -28.38 -31.73 -2.47
C ALA A 715 -29.66 -31.42 -1.69
N ILE A 716 -29.69 -30.34 -0.91
CA ILE A 716 -30.84 -29.96 -0.09
C ILE A 716 -31.84 -29.02 -0.78
N ARG A 717 -31.53 -28.56 -1.99
CA ARG A 717 -32.34 -27.53 -2.67
C ARG A 717 -33.83 -27.87 -2.80
N LYS A 718 -34.16 -29.17 -2.86
CA LYS A 718 -35.53 -29.67 -3.00
C LYS A 718 -36.13 -30.12 -1.67
N ASN A 719 -35.38 -30.06 -0.56
CA ASN A 719 -35.88 -30.50 0.73
C ASN A 719 -37.00 -29.58 1.20
N LYS A 720 -38.07 -30.18 1.68
CA LYS A 720 -39.16 -29.48 2.37
C LYS A 720 -39.16 -29.91 3.82
N VAL A 721 -39.29 -28.95 4.73
CA VAL A 721 -39.52 -29.23 6.15
C VAL A 721 -40.98 -29.52 6.33
N GLU A 722 -41.30 -30.75 6.77
CA GLU A 722 -42.66 -31.19 7.06
C GLU A 722 -42.76 -31.49 8.57
N PHE A 723 -43.82 -30.99 9.17
CA PHE A 723 -44.09 -31.30 10.58
C PHE A 723 -44.70 -32.71 10.64
N THR A 724 -44.16 -33.51 11.57
CA THR A 724 -44.74 -34.82 11.95
C THR A 724 -45.00 -34.82 13.44
N GLU A 725 -46.17 -35.38 13.84
CA GLU A 725 -46.47 -35.52 15.26
C GLU A 725 -45.51 -36.53 15.92
N LEU A 726 -45.20 -36.28 17.20
CA LEU A 726 -44.41 -37.23 17.98
C LEU A 726 -45.20 -38.56 18.16
N ILE A 727 -44.51 -39.67 17.96
CA ILE A 727 -45.10 -41.00 18.13
C ILE A 727 -45.45 -41.21 19.61
N LYS A 728 -46.73 -41.51 19.90
CA LYS A 728 -47.26 -41.66 21.26
C LYS A 728 -47.01 -43.07 21.86
N TYR A 729 -46.64 -44.03 21.01
CA TYR A 729 -46.42 -45.41 21.43
C TYR A 729 -44.98 -45.69 21.77
N PRO A 730 -44.66 -46.46 22.81
CA PRO A 730 -43.33 -46.72 23.26
C PRO A 730 -42.51 -47.52 22.19
N ALA A 731 -41.26 -47.20 22.06
CA ALA A 731 -40.30 -48.01 21.31
C ALA A 731 -39.88 -49.25 22.15
N VAL A 732 -39.58 -50.33 21.44
CA VAL A 732 -39.04 -51.54 22.00
C VAL A 732 -37.62 -51.76 21.56
N SER A 733 -36.72 -52.05 22.49
CA SER A 733 -35.30 -52.34 22.26
C SER A 733 -35.05 -53.86 22.35
N ARG A 734 -34.28 -54.41 21.40
CA ARG A 734 -33.84 -55.81 21.39
C ARG A 734 -32.39 -55.91 21.04
N ASP A 735 -31.66 -56.69 21.81
CA ASP A 735 -30.25 -56.96 21.63
C ASP A 735 -30.02 -58.27 20.91
N LEU A 736 -29.07 -58.29 20.03
CA LEU A 736 -28.65 -59.51 19.33
C LEU A 736 -27.12 -59.58 19.27
N ALA A 737 -26.53 -60.64 19.76
CA ALA A 737 -25.11 -60.90 19.63
C ALA A 737 -24.86 -61.73 18.35
N LEU A 738 -24.10 -61.13 17.43
CA LEU A 738 -23.80 -61.71 16.12
C LEU A 738 -22.36 -62.15 16.06
N LEU A 739 -22.10 -63.38 15.85
CA LEU A 739 -20.80 -63.97 15.53
C LEU A 739 -20.60 -63.92 14.01
N ILE A 740 -19.77 -63.07 13.53
CA ILE A 740 -19.61 -62.75 12.12
C ILE A 740 -18.13 -62.87 11.67
N ASP A 741 -17.90 -62.93 10.35
CA ASP A 741 -16.56 -62.88 9.79
C ASP A 741 -15.95 -61.49 9.93
N ASN A 742 -14.65 -61.36 10.07
CA ASN A 742 -13.96 -60.09 10.26
C ASN A 742 -14.20 -59.09 9.09
N ASN A 743 -14.52 -59.59 7.90
CA ASN A 743 -14.80 -58.77 6.69
C ASN A 743 -16.23 -58.23 6.67
N VAL A 744 -17.14 -58.76 7.49
CA VAL A 744 -18.52 -58.25 7.56
C VAL A 744 -18.53 -56.89 8.26
N THR A 745 -19.07 -55.87 7.62
CA THR A 745 -19.16 -54.53 8.18
C THR A 745 -20.49 -54.33 8.91
N PHE A 746 -20.53 -53.39 9.84
CA PHE A 746 -21.77 -53.01 10.51
C PHE A 746 -22.82 -52.46 9.53
N ALA A 747 -22.36 -51.71 8.48
CA ALA A 747 -23.25 -51.22 7.42
C ALA A 747 -24.02 -52.35 6.74
N GLN A 748 -23.38 -53.47 6.42
CA GLN A 748 -24.05 -54.65 5.84
C GLN A 748 -25.15 -55.20 6.75
N ILE A 749 -24.91 -55.22 8.07
CA ILE A 749 -25.90 -55.65 9.04
C ILE A 749 -27.08 -54.69 9.07
N VAL A 750 -26.81 -53.38 9.07
CA VAL A 750 -27.86 -52.35 9.04
C VAL A 750 -28.68 -52.49 7.76
N ASP A 751 -28.03 -52.74 6.62
CA ASP A 751 -28.72 -52.88 5.33
C ASP A 751 -29.63 -54.12 5.33
N VAL A 752 -29.16 -55.24 5.84
CA VAL A 752 -29.96 -56.47 5.98
C VAL A 752 -31.18 -56.21 6.90
N ALA A 753 -30.94 -55.61 8.07
CA ALA A 753 -32.00 -55.25 8.99
C ALA A 753 -33.07 -54.35 8.40
N ARG A 754 -32.65 -53.29 7.67
CA ARG A 754 -33.55 -52.34 6.99
C ARG A 754 -34.28 -52.97 5.82
N GLN A 755 -33.68 -53.94 5.12
CA GLN A 755 -34.36 -54.70 4.06
C GLN A 755 -35.41 -55.65 4.63
N SER A 756 -35.12 -56.24 5.81
CA SER A 756 -36.00 -57.15 6.51
C SER A 756 -37.22 -56.44 7.12
N GLU A 757 -36.99 -55.30 7.76
CA GLU A 757 -38.08 -54.51 8.38
C GLU A 757 -37.94 -53.04 8.01
N LYS A 758 -38.85 -52.54 7.16
CA LYS A 758 -38.82 -51.19 6.61
C LYS A 758 -39.61 -50.14 7.36
N LYS A 759 -40.62 -50.58 8.15
CA LYS A 759 -41.60 -49.69 8.77
C LYS A 759 -41.35 -49.54 10.27
N LEU A 760 -41.19 -50.65 10.94
CA LEU A 760 -41.11 -50.71 12.39
C LEU A 760 -39.70 -50.50 12.92
N LEU A 761 -38.64 -50.81 12.16
CA LEU A 761 -37.27 -50.60 12.55
C LEU A 761 -36.90 -49.14 12.47
N LYS A 762 -36.72 -48.48 13.63
CA LYS A 762 -36.39 -47.07 13.69
C LYS A 762 -34.86 -46.83 13.75
N LYS A 763 -34.13 -47.69 14.52
CA LYS A 763 -32.70 -47.56 14.71
C LYS A 763 -32.01 -48.90 14.89
N VAL A 764 -30.75 -48.97 14.44
CA VAL A 764 -29.82 -50.09 14.70
C VAL A 764 -28.55 -49.51 15.27
N GLU A 765 -28.15 -50.01 16.44
CA GLU A 765 -26.99 -49.48 17.16
C GLU A 765 -26.02 -50.60 17.48
N LEU A 766 -24.73 -50.37 17.27
CA LEU A 766 -23.62 -51.24 17.68
C LEU A 766 -23.11 -50.73 19.01
N PHE A 767 -23.31 -51.51 20.10
CA PHE A 767 -22.93 -51.05 21.43
C PHE A 767 -21.71 -51.81 22.00
N ASP A 768 -21.34 -52.99 21.41
CA ASP A 768 -20.11 -53.67 21.78
C ASP A 768 -19.48 -54.42 20.58
N VAL A 769 -18.16 -54.44 20.57
CA VAL A 769 -17.34 -55.13 19.55
C VAL A 769 -16.27 -55.92 20.25
N TYR A 770 -16.40 -57.21 20.23
CA TYR A 770 -15.40 -58.11 20.80
C TYR A 770 -14.61 -58.83 19.72
N GLN A 771 -13.25 -58.70 19.84
CA GLN A 771 -12.27 -59.42 19.04
C GLN A 771 -11.20 -59.95 20.00
N GLY A 772 -11.27 -61.25 20.28
CA GLY A 772 -10.38 -61.80 21.30
C GLY A 772 -10.20 -63.30 21.20
N LYS A 773 -9.31 -63.85 22.05
CA LYS A 773 -8.85 -65.24 22.04
C LYS A 773 -9.97 -66.30 22.24
N ASN A 774 -11.15 -65.88 22.68
CA ASN A 774 -12.27 -66.77 22.94
C ASN A 774 -13.22 -66.92 21.72
N LEU A 775 -12.88 -66.32 20.57
CA LEU A 775 -13.61 -66.48 19.33
C LEU A 775 -12.87 -67.36 18.33
N PRO A 776 -13.56 -68.04 17.44
CA PRO A 776 -12.94 -68.76 16.31
C PRO A 776 -12.06 -67.81 15.47
N GLU A 777 -10.96 -68.32 14.93
CA GLU A 777 -10.07 -67.53 14.07
C GLU A 777 -10.82 -66.92 12.87
N GLY A 778 -10.60 -65.65 12.58
CA GLY A 778 -11.29 -64.93 11.47
C GLY A 778 -12.67 -64.40 11.85
N LYS A 779 -13.13 -64.58 13.09
CA LYS A 779 -14.46 -64.12 13.55
C LYS A 779 -14.34 -62.93 14.53
N LYS A 780 -15.41 -62.16 14.61
CA LYS A 780 -15.64 -61.11 15.60
C LYS A 780 -17.11 -61.19 16.11
N SER A 781 -17.34 -60.66 17.28
CA SER A 781 -18.69 -60.56 17.84
C SER A 781 -19.14 -59.10 17.85
N TYR A 782 -20.31 -58.87 17.32
CA TYR A 782 -21.03 -57.60 17.40
C TYR A 782 -22.23 -57.74 18.29
N ALA A 783 -22.37 -56.89 19.33
CA ALA A 783 -23.60 -56.74 20.06
C ALA A 783 -24.36 -55.54 19.48
N VAL A 784 -25.51 -55.87 18.86
CA VAL A 784 -26.31 -54.93 18.09
C VAL A 784 -27.65 -54.75 18.78
N ASN A 785 -28.07 -53.53 18.96
CA ASN A 785 -29.37 -53.16 19.48
C ASN A 785 -30.27 -52.70 18.33
N PHE A 786 -31.51 -53.23 18.29
CA PHE A 786 -32.54 -52.91 17.32
C PHE A 786 -33.69 -52.18 18.03
N ILE A 787 -34.01 -50.97 17.61
CA ILE A 787 -35.11 -50.17 18.17
C ILE A 787 -36.28 -50.25 17.21
N LEU A 788 -37.37 -50.86 17.68
CA LEU A 788 -38.60 -51.07 16.93
C LEU A 788 -39.71 -50.18 17.49
N GLN A 789 -40.52 -49.55 16.65
CA GLN A 789 -41.61 -48.67 17.05
C GLN A 789 -42.70 -48.61 15.96
N ASP A 790 -43.94 -48.77 16.38
CA ASP A 790 -45.13 -48.56 15.52
C ASP A 790 -45.71 -47.16 15.79
N GLU A 791 -46.08 -46.47 14.77
CA GLU A 791 -46.68 -45.11 14.85
C GLU A 791 -48.16 -45.13 15.30
N GLN A 792 -48.81 -46.28 15.17
CA GLN A 792 -50.25 -46.40 15.39
C GLN A 792 -50.67 -47.23 16.62
N LYS A 793 -49.76 -48.12 17.10
CA LYS A 793 -50.03 -48.99 18.23
C LYS A 793 -48.78 -49.46 18.96
N THR A 794 -48.97 -49.97 20.20
CA THR A 794 -47.91 -50.65 20.96
C THR A 794 -47.61 -51.99 20.36
N LEU A 795 -46.31 -52.31 20.12
CA LEU A 795 -45.87 -53.61 19.60
C LEU A 795 -46.01 -54.67 20.72
N ASN A 796 -46.47 -55.87 20.36
CA ASN A 796 -46.47 -56.97 21.26
C ASN A 796 -45.32 -57.97 20.99
N ASP A 797 -44.99 -58.82 21.97
CA ASP A 797 -43.84 -59.73 21.91
C ASP A 797 -43.89 -60.67 20.67
N LYS A 798 -45.08 -61.20 20.31
CA LYS A 798 -45.20 -62.05 19.08
C LYS A 798 -44.84 -61.33 17.79
N GLN A 799 -45.17 -60.09 17.68
CA GLN A 799 -44.79 -59.26 16.51
C GLN A 799 -43.26 -58.94 16.49
N ILE A 800 -42.69 -58.69 17.67
CA ILE A 800 -41.29 -58.40 17.81
C ILE A 800 -40.46 -59.65 17.49
N ASP A 801 -40.79 -60.80 18.05
CA ASP A 801 -40.14 -62.09 17.81
C ASP A 801 -40.20 -62.52 16.36
N ALA A 802 -41.26 -62.16 15.66
CA ALA A 802 -41.41 -62.46 14.23
C ALA A 802 -40.52 -61.55 13.32
N ILE A 803 -40.13 -60.37 13.79
CA ILE A 803 -39.25 -59.43 13.11
C ILE A 803 -37.80 -59.78 13.39
N MET A 804 -37.46 -60.12 14.63
CA MET A 804 -36.09 -60.46 15.05
C MET A 804 -35.67 -61.86 14.49
#